data_d15165d8ff8c4e77f4345ded6c74419c
#
_entry.id   d15165d8ff8c4e77f4345ded6c74419c
#
_cell.length_a   1.000
_cell.length_b   1.000
_cell.length_c   1.000
_cell.angle_alpha   90.00
_cell.angle_beta   90.00
_cell.angle_gamma   90.00
#
_symmetry.space_group_name_H-M   'P 1'
#
loop_
_entity.id
_entity.type
_entity.pdbx_description
1 polymer ?
#
loop_
_entity_poly.entity_id
_entity_poly.type
_entity_poly.pdbx_seq_one_letter_code
_entity_poly.pdbx_strand_id
1 'polypeptide(L)'
;MRSKVIRGGCTNLQQIACRRTLGGMWPYVQFTDTFQVGEDVWGTLDPNALDPAHTGKAAAIYIVPHKTAAQWTADNSLNHLAVLGGNAATQKWITQSWCTNANLHLLWSNASQVGDYDVVVDFGNNSTTLAGFSQDDHYDMPLDIIDGYIVPGFRVVPDPAVDTSFSHVGSFSYTQPSVTVTSDGGSTFTVPITANVRFPADVAGATSASDISAAQSSYPVVVCVHGNSSHTNSFEGYDYLLDHLALNGFIAVSIHMQPGQQGTDRARILQNHLPIIFSLFGAHAANNVGIMGHSRGGEAVVIAARLNQQEGWGWNINAVISLAPTNQYTFENFGGAWARPYLVIYGSLDGDLGGIGDTGFELYDHASGMNKSMAFIYRACHDRFNTVWGDGDFFFGQLTAADQAAVISANSHQLIAKGYMTAFFRQHLKGETQWEGIFRGEWIPASVSASDPGMKIYTQYEDTSVETVDDFEGVHTATSWQSSTIGGAVSQSGLPVTPQENDLRSMDSQSPHLTAGLSLRWDNTTDSLDYSIPAGQRDVSGFQAVSFRVSQRVNSASNPVNQAQDLRLTLTDGGGHSRAIRISKLAEIPYPYVRGVASLVKSAMCTIRIPLAAYHIHCFNVDQVDLTDVTTLSFQFAEKVTGEIEIDSIQFTN
;
A
#
# COMPACT_ATOMS: atom_id res chain seq x y z
N MET A 1 -8.26 -8.03 -21.14
CA MET A 1 -7.03 -7.34 -20.69
C MET A 1 -7.46 -6.01 -20.08
N ARG A 2 -7.44 -5.90 -18.78
CA ARG A 2 -7.36 -4.56 -18.18
C ARG A 2 -5.90 -4.23 -18.17
N SER A 3 -5.39 -3.68 -19.24
CA SER A 3 -4.10 -3.07 -19.15
C SER A 3 -4.28 -1.82 -18.27
N LYS A 4 -4.11 -1.98 -16.99
CA LYS A 4 -4.02 -0.85 -16.06
C LYS A 4 -2.75 -0.05 -16.20
N VAL A 5 -1.92 -0.46 -17.09
CA VAL A 5 -0.86 0.36 -17.63
C VAL A 5 -1.44 1.54 -18.32
N ILE A 6 -2.60 1.37 -18.86
CA ILE A 6 -3.30 2.33 -19.66
C ILE A 6 -4.71 2.33 -19.09
N ARG A 7 -4.92 3.08 -18.07
CA ARG A 7 -6.24 3.47 -17.64
C ARG A 7 -6.73 4.58 -18.53
N GLY A 8 -7.03 4.20 -19.76
CA GLY A 8 -7.90 5.01 -20.56
C GLY A 8 -9.30 4.52 -20.40
N GLY A 9 -10.22 5.38 -20.27
CA GLY A 9 -11.64 5.02 -20.28
C GLY A 9 -12.11 4.49 -21.60
N CYS A 10 -11.33 4.52 -22.63
CA CYS A 10 -11.67 3.98 -23.94
C CYS A 10 -11.09 2.57 -24.06
N THR A 11 -11.92 1.57 -23.94
CA THR A 11 -11.52 0.15 -24.02
C THR A 11 -10.83 -0.23 -25.32
N ASN A 12 -10.97 0.56 -26.36
CA ASN A 12 -10.37 0.33 -27.68
C ASN A 12 -9.27 1.33 -28.04
N LEU A 13 -8.97 2.33 -27.19
CA LEU A 13 -8.02 3.39 -27.48
C LEU A 13 -7.12 3.68 -26.26
N GLN A 14 -6.69 2.63 -25.59
CA GLN A 14 -5.79 2.75 -24.43
C GLN A 14 -4.37 3.13 -24.89
N GLN A 15 -4.19 4.37 -25.25
CA GLN A 15 -3.00 4.81 -25.93
C GLN A 15 -2.11 5.69 -25.06
N ILE A 16 -2.63 6.17 -23.93
CA ILE A 16 -1.89 7.00 -22.98
C ILE A 16 -1.76 6.27 -21.63
N ALA A 17 -0.58 6.30 -21.06
CA ALA A 17 -0.33 5.83 -19.72
C ALA A 17 0.32 6.93 -18.89
N CYS A 18 -0.30 7.31 -17.78
CA CYS A 18 0.28 8.20 -16.80
C CYS A 18 1.31 7.46 -15.94
N ARG A 19 2.36 8.14 -15.52
CA ARG A 19 3.53 7.53 -14.89
C ARG A 19 4.19 8.43 -13.86
N ARG A 20 4.73 7.79 -12.86
CA ARG A 20 5.71 8.39 -11.95
C ARG A 20 7.10 7.91 -12.35
N THR A 21 8.07 8.81 -12.49
CA THR A 21 9.44 8.43 -12.86
C THR A 21 10.18 7.84 -11.64
N LEU A 22 10.69 6.63 -11.81
CA LEU A 22 11.50 5.94 -10.79
C LEU A 22 12.97 5.84 -11.21
N GLY A 23 13.59 6.94 -11.58
CA GLY A 23 14.98 6.96 -12.06
C GLY A 23 15.15 7.30 -13.51
N GLY A 24 14.11 7.82 -14.15
CA GLY A 24 14.20 8.56 -15.41
C GLY A 24 14.45 7.77 -16.69
N MET A 25 14.39 6.44 -16.64
CA MET A 25 14.67 5.58 -17.80
C MET A 25 13.50 4.63 -18.05
N TRP A 26 13.03 4.57 -19.29
CA TRP A 26 12.14 3.54 -19.78
C TRP A 26 12.82 2.16 -19.75
N PRO A 27 12.16 1.04 -19.36
CA PRO A 27 10.76 0.92 -18.90
C PRO A 27 10.58 1.14 -17.39
N TYR A 28 11.58 1.65 -16.69
CA TYR A 28 11.59 1.77 -15.23
C TYR A 28 10.79 2.96 -14.75
N VAL A 29 9.49 2.91 -15.00
CA VAL A 29 8.52 3.88 -14.54
C VAL A 29 7.42 3.15 -13.76
N GLN A 30 6.93 3.78 -12.73
CA GLN A 30 5.75 3.31 -12.04
C GLN A 30 4.52 3.71 -12.84
N PHE A 31 3.73 2.73 -13.25
CA PHE A 31 2.45 2.98 -13.88
C PHE A 31 1.45 3.35 -12.80
N THR A 32 0.94 4.55 -12.85
CA THR A 32 -0.02 5.06 -11.88
C THR A 32 -1.02 5.99 -12.53
N ASP A 33 -2.22 5.99 -12.00
CA ASP A 33 -3.26 6.97 -12.33
C ASP A 33 -3.48 7.96 -11.17
N THR A 34 -2.66 7.88 -10.12
CA THR A 34 -2.83 8.68 -8.90
C THR A 34 -1.51 9.36 -8.55
N PHE A 35 -1.54 10.67 -8.45
CA PHE A 35 -0.41 11.53 -8.12
C PHE A 35 -0.75 12.37 -6.88
N GLN A 36 0.23 12.68 -6.06
CA GLN A 36 0.07 13.65 -4.98
C GLN A 36 0.13 15.08 -5.53
N VAL A 37 -0.53 16.03 -4.86
CA VAL A 37 -0.31 17.46 -5.11
C VAL A 37 1.19 17.77 -5.00
N GLY A 38 1.71 18.46 -6.00
CA GLY A 38 3.13 18.82 -6.09
C GLY A 38 3.97 17.81 -6.87
N GLU A 39 3.45 16.67 -7.28
CA GLU A 39 4.16 15.73 -8.13
C GLU A 39 4.12 16.15 -9.60
N ASP A 40 5.13 15.72 -10.35
CA ASP A 40 5.16 15.80 -11.80
C ASP A 40 4.35 14.64 -12.41
N VAL A 41 3.38 14.97 -13.24
CA VAL A 41 2.61 13.98 -14.02
C VAL A 41 3.31 13.74 -15.34
N TRP A 42 3.75 12.52 -15.54
CA TRP A 42 4.38 12.09 -16.79
C TRP A 42 3.44 11.17 -17.56
N GLY A 43 3.58 11.13 -18.87
CA GLY A 43 2.80 10.24 -19.71
C GLY A 43 3.59 9.71 -20.88
N THR A 44 3.08 8.62 -21.45
CA THR A 44 3.60 8.00 -22.67
C THR A 44 2.47 7.38 -23.46
N LEU A 45 2.65 7.25 -24.76
CA LEU A 45 1.73 6.50 -25.62
C LEU A 45 2.12 5.03 -25.66
N ASP A 46 1.11 4.14 -25.68
CA ASP A 46 1.34 2.72 -25.97
C ASP A 46 1.41 2.53 -27.49
N PRO A 47 2.57 2.13 -28.00
CA PRO A 47 2.74 1.92 -29.45
C PRO A 47 1.86 0.82 -30.01
N ASN A 48 1.47 -0.19 -29.19
CA ASN A 48 0.65 -1.29 -29.65
C ASN A 48 -0.83 -0.89 -29.82
N ALA A 49 -1.25 0.14 -29.09
CA ALA A 49 -2.60 0.67 -29.16
C ALA A 49 -2.73 1.85 -30.12
N LEU A 50 -1.61 2.34 -30.69
CA LEU A 50 -1.63 3.48 -31.61
C LEU A 50 -2.11 3.06 -33.00
N ASP A 51 -3.06 3.81 -33.54
CA ASP A 51 -3.42 3.67 -34.95
C ASP A 51 -2.19 3.93 -35.84
N PRO A 52 -1.86 3.01 -36.78
CA PRO A 52 -0.75 3.22 -37.71
C PRO A 52 -0.79 4.56 -38.47
N ALA A 53 -1.99 5.13 -38.65
CA ALA A 53 -2.17 6.45 -39.25
C ALA A 53 -1.54 7.59 -38.43
N HIS A 54 -1.38 7.41 -37.12
CA HIS A 54 -0.78 8.39 -36.22
C HIS A 54 0.72 8.20 -36.03
N THR A 55 1.30 7.11 -36.52
CA THR A 55 2.74 6.84 -36.40
C THR A 55 3.58 7.92 -37.08
N GLY A 56 4.53 8.50 -36.36
CA GLY A 56 5.43 9.54 -36.86
C GLY A 56 4.81 10.94 -36.95
N LYS A 57 3.58 11.15 -36.44
CA LYS A 57 2.95 12.48 -36.43
C LYS A 57 3.26 13.25 -35.15
N ALA A 58 3.21 14.57 -35.25
CA ALA A 58 3.20 15.46 -34.11
C ALA A 58 1.82 15.49 -33.47
N ALA A 59 1.76 15.57 -32.14
CA ALA A 59 0.51 15.70 -31.40
C ALA A 59 0.59 16.82 -30.36
N ALA A 60 -0.50 17.49 -30.11
CA ALA A 60 -0.71 18.34 -28.95
C ALA A 60 -1.33 17.57 -27.81
N ILE A 61 -0.97 17.90 -26.58
CA ILE A 61 -1.48 17.21 -25.39
C ILE A 61 -2.15 18.24 -24.49
N TYR A 62 -3.32 17.88 -24.01
CA TYR A 62 -4.11 18.70 -23.12
C TYR A 62 -4.47 17.92 -21.85
N ILE A 63 -4.37 18.58 -20.70
CA ILE A 63 -4.93 18.11 -19.44
C ILE A 63 -6.13 18.98 -19.11
N VAL A 64 -7.27 18.34 -18.96
CA VAL A 64 -8.54 19.00 -18.69
C VAL A 64 -9.26 18.34 -17.52
N PRO A 65 -10.16 19.05 -16.83
CA PRO A 65 -11.04 18.40 -15.86
C PRO A 65 -11.79 17.23 -16.47
N HIS A 66 -11.95 16.15 -15.70
CA HIS A 66 -12.62 14.95 -16.19
C HIS A 66 -14.04 15.24 -16.69
N LYS A 67 -14.35 14.75 -17.88
CA LYS A 67 -15.70 14.66 -18.46
C LYS A 67 -16.17 13.22 -18.41
N THR A 68 -17.41 13.01 -18.02
CA THR A 68 -18.03 11.67 -18.09
C THR A 68 -18.12 11.15 -19.52
N ALA A 69 -18.22 9.84 -19.69
CA ALA A 69 -18.39 9.22 -21.02
C ALA A 69 -19.55 9.83 -21.80
N ALA A 70 -20.67 10.16 -21.13
CA ALA A 70 -21.83 10.80 -21.76
C ALA A 70 -21.50 12.21 -22.25
N GLN A 71 -20.75 12.98 -21.48
CA GLN A 71 -20.31 14.33 -21.87
C GLN A 71 -19.35 14.29 -23.05
N TRP A 72 -18.36 13.37 -23.05
CA TRP A 72 -17.46 13.17 -24.17
C TRP A 72 -18.19 12.71 -25.43
N THR A 73 -19.19 11.83 -25.31
CA THR A 73 -20.01 11.38 -26.43
C THR A 73 -20.87 12.50 -27.02
N ALA A 74 -21.41 13.36 -26.15
CA ALA A 74 -22.25 14.49 -26.59
C ALA A 74 -21.44 15.63 -27.21
N ASP A 75 -20.24 15.88 -26.68
CA ASP A 75 -19.34 16.91 -27.14
C ASP A 75 -17.90 16.53 -26.80
N ASN A 76 -17.15 16.10 -27.81
CA ASN A 76 -15.74 15.73 -27.70
C ASN A 76 -14.78 16.89 -27.98
N SER A 77 -15.25 18.13 -28.01
CA SER A 77 -14.41 19.33 -28.15
C SER A 77 -13.82 19.78 -26.82
N LEU A 78 -12.79 20.63 -26.90
CA LEU A 78 -12.17 21.31 -25.76
C LEU A 78 -12.69 22.75 -25.54
N ASN A 79 -13.63 23.21 -26.36
CA ASN A 79 -14.03 24.63 -26.44
C ASN A 79 -14.44 25.28 -25.11
N HIS A 80 -14.96 24.50 -24.17
CA HIS A 80 -15.45 24.99 -22.90
C HIS A 80 -14.69 24.44 -21.68
N LEU A 81 -13.57 23.74 -21.92
CA LEU A 81 -12.75 23.17 -20.86
C LEU A 81 -11.52 24.02 -20.57
N ALA A 82 -11.21 24.18 -19.29
CA ALA A 82 -9.95 24.82 -18.90
C ALA A 82 -8.81 23.83 -19.09
N VAL A 83 -7.78 24.23 -19.82
CA VAL A 83 -6.52 23.49 -19.92
C VAL A 83 -5.70 23.77 -18.67
N LEU A 84 -5.37 22.77 -17.89
CA LEU A 84 -4.76 22.91 -16.56
C LEU A 84 -3.27 22.56 -16.53
N GLY A 85 -2.82 21.63 -17.33
CA GLY A 85 -1.40 21.26 -17.38
C GLY A 85 -0.53 22.44 -17.78
N GLY A 86 0.44 22.81 -16.95
CA GLY A 86 1.25 24.01 -17.12
C GLY A 86 1.97 24.13 -18.47
N ASN A 87 2.23 23.01 -19.13
CA ASN A 87 2.84 22.95 -20.47
C ASN A 87 2.00 22.10 -21.45
N ALA A 88 0.87 21.57 -21.08
CA ALA A 88 0.10 20.64 -21.92
C ALA A 88 -0.30 21.27 -23.26
N ALA A 89 -0.73 22.52 -23.26
CA ALA A 89 -1.09 23.26 -24.47
C ALA A 89 0.09 23.54 -25.42
N THR A 90 1.33 23.43 -24.94
CA THR A 90 2.55 23.72 -25.72
C THR A 90 3.38 22.47 -26.01
N GLN A 91 3.16 21.38 -25.30
CA GLN A 91 3.85 20.12 -25.54
C GLN A 91 3.31 19.43 -26.79
N LYS A 92 4.21 18.98 -27.62
CA LYS A 92 3.89 18.25 -28.83
C LYS A 92 4.68 16.95 -28.83
N TRP A 93 3.98 15.84 -28.92
CA TRP A 93 4.59 14.55 -29.09
C TRP A 93 4.92 14.29 -30.54
N ILE A 94 6.12 13.83 -30.79
CA ILE A 94 6.53 13.30 -32.08
C ILE A 94 6.67 11.79 -31.88
N THR A 95 5.78 11.03 -32.45
CA THR A 95 5.68 9.59 -32.27
C THR A 95 6.66 8.84 -33.17
N GLN A 96 7.96 9.11 -33.07
CA GLN A 96 8.96 8.47 -33.94
C GLN A 96 9.77 7.37 -33.26
N SER A 97 9.72 7.23 -31.94
CA SER A 97 10.55 6.25 -31.22
C SER A 97 9.91 5.85 -29.91
N TRP A 98 9.51 4.62 -29.85
CA TRP A 98 8.65 4.07 -28.80
C TRP A 98 9.35 3.76 -27.48
N CYS A 99 10.64 3.47 -27.53
CA CYS A 99 11.39 2.93 -26.41
C CYS A 99 12.53 3.82 -25.95
N THR A 100 12.43 5.07 -26.23
CA THR A 100 13.38 6.06 -25.76
C THR A 100 12.72 6.97 -24.73
N ASN A 101 13.54 7.62 -23.90
CA ASN A 101 13.07 8.71 -23.04
C ASN A 101 12.34 9.81 -23.82
N ALA A 102 12.48 9.83 -25.14
CA ALA A 102 11.76 10.74 -26.03
C ALA A 102 10.22 10.51 -26.03
N ASN A 103 9.76 9.34 -25.61
CA ASN A 103 8.33 9.04 -25.48
C ASN A 103 7.80 9.19 -24.04
N LEU A 104 8.65 9.57 -23.11
CA LEU A 104 8.23 9.92 -21.75
C LEU A 104 8.15 11.44 -21.67
N HIS A 105 6.93 11.96 -21.62
CA HIS A 105 6.66 13.39 -21.67
C HIS A 105 6.17 13.89 -20.32
N LEU A 106 6.71 15.01 -19.86
CA LEU A 106 6.17 15.75 -18.73
C LEU A 106 4.86 16.41 -19.15
N LEU A 107 3.74 15.92 -18.63
CA LEU A 107 2.40 16.42 -18.95
C LEU A 107 2.02 17.59 -18.06
N TRP A 108 2.32 17.51 -16.78
CA TRP A 108 2.01 18.56 -15.81
C TRP A 108 3.11 18.64 -14.78
N SER A 109 3.86 19.72 -14.77
CA SER A 109 4.88 19.95 -13.75
C SER A 109 4.25 20.48 -12.48
N ASN A 110 4.59 19.88 -11.35
CA ASN A 110 4.13 20.30 -10.03
C ASN A 110 2.59 20.45 -10.00
N ALA A 111 1.86 19.35 -10.26
CA ALA A 111 0.42 19.34 -10.33
C ALA A 111 -0.19 19.90 -9.05
N SER A 112 -0.80 21.09 -9.11
CA SER A 112 -1.16 21.89 -7.92
C SER A 112 -2.63 21.84 -7.53
N GLN A 113 -3.47 21.17 -8.31
CA GLN A 113 -4.91 21.12 -8.08
C GLN A 113 -5.38 19.68 -7.87
N VAL A 114 -6.06 19.43 -6.75
CA VAL A 114 -6.73 18.17 -6.47
C VAL A 114 -7.91 17.99 -7.42
N GLY A 115 -8.07 16.81 -7.99
CA GLY A 115 -9.19 16.50 -8.87
C GLY A 115 -8.94 15.30 -9.77
N ASP A 116 -9.96 14.99 -10.56
CA ASP A 116 -9.94 13.98 -11.60
C ASP A 116 -9.72 14.67 -12.96
N TYR A 117 -8.86 14.11 -13.78
CA TYR A 117 -8.42 14.72 -15.04
C TYR A 117 -8.43 13.72 -16.18
N ASP A 118 -8.64 14.28 -17.40
CA ASP A 118 -8.49 13.57 -18.65
C ASP A 118 -7.25 14.08 -19.39
N VAL A 119 -6.55 13.19 -20.07
CA VAL A 119 -5.45 13.51 -20.98
C VAL A 119 -5.97 13.39 -22.41
N VAL A 120 -5.91 14.45 -23.15
CA VAL A 120 -6.31 14.48 -24.55
C VAL A 120 -5.09 14.63 -25.43
N VAL A 121 -4.94 13.76 -26.41
CA VAL A 121 -3.91 13.85 -27.45
C VAL A 121 -4.57 14.09 -28.78
N ASP A 122 -4.17 15.16 -29.43
CA ASP A 122 -4.70 15.59 -30.72
C ASP A 122 -3.53 15.64 -31.74
N PHE A 123 -3.62 14.83 -32.78
CA PHE A 123 -2.62 14.74 -33.82
C PHE A 123 -2.91 15.75 -34.89
N GLY A 124 -1.96 16.66 -35.15
CA GLY A 124 -2.08 17.64 -36.21
C GLY A 124 -2.19 17.02 -37.61
N ASN A 125 -2.94 17.66 -38.49
CA ASN A 125 -3.23 17.21 -39.83
C ASN A 125 -1.94 16.88 -40.65
N ASN A 126 -1.61 15.59 -40.73
CA ASN A 126 -0.50 15.01 -41.49
C ASN A 126 0.90 15.60 -41.20
N SER A 127 1.05 16.41 -40.17
CA SER A 127 2.36 17.00 -39.86
C SER A 127 3.24 16.00 -39.09
N THR A 128 4.45 15.80 -39.56
CA THR A 128 5.51 15.04 -38.91
C THR A 128 6.45 15.90 -38.07
N THR A 129 6.24 17.23 -38.07
CA THR A 129 7.09 18.18 -37.37
C THR A 129 6.26 19.19 -36.58
N LEU A 130 6.84 19.73 -35.50
CA LEU A 130 6.19 20.76 -34.69
C LEU A 130 5.90 22.04 -35.48
N ALA A 131 6.70 22.35 -36.51
CA ALA A 131 6.54 23.56 -37.34
C ALA A 131 5.33 23.51 -38.26
N GLY A 132 4.84 22.33 -38.61
CA GLY A 132 3.66 22.13 -39.46
C GLY A 132 2.37 21.83 -38.69
N PHE A 133 2.40 21.87 -37.38
CA PHE A 133 1.23 21.62 -36.54
C PHE A 133 0.34 22.86 -36.47
N SER A 134 -0.94 22.73 -36.83
CA SER A 134 -1.95 23.74 -36.61
C SER A 134 -2.70 23.47 -35.31
N GLN A 135 -2.73 24.45 -34.42
CA GLN A 135 -3.48 24.34 -33.15
C GLN A 135 -4.99 24.58 -33.33
N ASP A 136 -5.39 25.05 -34.51
CA ASP A 136 -6.81 25.38 -34.73
C ASP A 136 -7.67 24.17 -34.96
N ASP A 137 -7.07 23.02 -35.32
CA ASP A 137 -7.80 21.82 -35.68
C ASP A 137 -8.40 21.07 -34.50
N HIS A 138 -7.82 21.20 -33.29
CA HIS A 138 -8.23 20.42 -32.13
C HIS A 138 -9.53 20.90 -31.46
N TYR A 139 -10.02 22.08 -31.78
CA TYR A 139 -11.28 22.59 -31.24
C TYR A 139 -12.50 22.15 -32.03
N ASP A 140 -12.34 21.77 -33.27
CA ASP A 140 -13.44 21.54 -34.20
C ASP A 140 -13.63 20.07 -34.57
N MET A 141 -12.68 19.21 -34.23
CA MET A 141 -12.63 17.83 -34.67
C MET A 141 -12.89 16.83 -33.55
N PRO A 142 -13.31 15.61 -33.88
CA PRO A 142 -13.18 14.50 -32.95
C PRO A 142 -11.74 14.42 -32.48
N LEU A 143 -11.55 14.46 -31.17
CA LEU A 143 -10.22 14.31 -30.59
C LEU A 143 -9.70 12.91 -30.88
N ASP A 144 -8.44 12.80 -31.27
CA ASP A 144 -7.88 11.52 -31.71
C ASP A 144 -7.80 10.50 -30.58
N ILE A 145 -7.39 10.96 -29.40
CA ILE A 145 -7.24 10.10 -28.24
C ILE A 145 -7.67 10.85 -26.98
N ILE A 146 -8.54 10.22 -26.20
CA ILE A 146 -8.98 10.70 -24.89
C ILE A 146 -8.68 9.61 -23.87
N ASP A 147 -7.71 9.87 -23.00
CA ASP A 147 -7.55 9.07 -21.78
C ASP A 147 -8.43 9.67 -20.69
N GLY A 148 -9.39 8.93 -20.20
CA GLY A 148 -10.42 9.43 -19.28
C GLY A 148 -11.83 9.42 -19.85
N TYR A 149 -12.07 8.75 -20.95
CA TYR A 149 -13.40 8.72 -21.60
C TYR A 149 -14.49 8.06 -20.72
N ILE A 150 -14.17 7.02 -19.96
CA ILE A 150 -15.12 6.30 -19.08
C ILE A 150 -14.81 6.58 -17.61
N VAL A 151 -13.52 6.57 -17.27
CA VAL A 151 -12.98 6.87 -15.93
C VAL A 151 -11.92 7.95 -16.09
N PRO A 152 -11.60 8.72 -15.05
CA PRO A 152 -10.52 9.69 -15.12
C PRO A 152 -9.23 9.07 -15.67
N GLY A 153 -8.54 9.78 -16.55
CA GLY A 153 -7.23 9.37 -17.06
C GLY A 153 -6.20 9.31 -15.93
N PHE A 154 -6.27 10.28 -15.02
CA PHE A 154 -5.52 10.27 -13.77
C PHE A 154 -6.19 11.16 -12.72
N ARG A 155 -5.71 11.04 -11.47
CA ARG A 155 -6.14 11.83 -10.32
C ARG A 155 -4.95 12.54 -9.70
N VAL A 156 -5.19 13.75 -9.22
CA VAL A 156 -4.30 14.43 -8.28
C VAL A 156 -4.96 14.43 -6.94
N VAL A 157 -4.34 13.80 -5.96
CA VAL A 157 -4.88 13.62 -4.61
C VAL A 157 -4.13 14.48 -3.60
N PRO A 158 -4.80 14.92 -2.52
CA PRO A 158 -4.12 15.63 -1.46
C PRO A 158 -3.24 14.69 -0.64
N ASP A 159 -2.43 15.25 0.24
CA ASP A 159 -1.67 14.49 1.23
C ASP A 159 -2.59 14.05 2.38
N PRO A 160 -2.82 12.74 2.58
CA PRO A 160 -3.79 12.26 3.57
C PRO A 160 -3.38 12.51 5.02
N ALA A 161 -2.12 12.89 5.29
CA ALA A 161 -1.66 13.20 6.64
C ALA A 161 -1.98 14.64 7.10
N VAL A 162 -2.32 15.52 6.16
CA VAL A 162 -2.57 16.95 6.44
C VAL A 162 -3.86 17.48 5.81
N ASP A 163 -4.40 16.79 4.82
CA ASP A 163 -5.65 17.18 4.14
C ASP A 163 -6.87 17.04 5.05
N THR A 164 -7.84 17.92 4.85
CA THR A 164 -9.07 17.94 5.61
C THR A 164 -10.26 18.33 4.75
N SER A 165 -11.40 17.67 4.97
CA SER A 165 -12.66 17.95 4.27
C SER A 165 -13.60 18.85 5.07
N PHE A 166 -13.36 19.01 6.37
CA PHE A 166 -14.14 19.86 7.28
C PHE A 166 -13.24 20.89 7.94
N SER A 167 -13.82 22.02 8.34
CA SER A 167 -13.08 23.14 8.93
C SER A 167 -13.06 23.11 10.45
N HIS A 168 -14.01 22.41 11.09
CA HIS A 168 -14.18 22.41 12.53
C HIS A 168 -14.39 21.00 13.08
N VAL A 169 -13.83 20.79 14.27
CA VAL A 169 -13.98 19.57 15.06
C VAL A 169 -14.91 19.87 16.22
N GLY A 170 -15.96 19.07 16.36
CA GLY A 170 -16.72 18.98 17.59
C GLY A 170 -16.10 17.96 18.53
N SER A 171 -16.13 18.22 19.84
CA SER A 171 -15.48 17.39 20.84
C SER A 171 -16.23 17.32 22.15
N PHE A 172 -16.33 16.14 22.70
CA PHE A 172 -16.78 15.90 24.08
C PHE A 172 -16.18 14.58 24.61
N SER A 173 -16.32 14.38 25.92
CA SER A 173 -16.00 13.10 26.56
C SER A 173 -17.25 12.57 27.25
N TYR A 174 -17.37 11.25 27.35
CA TYR A 174 -18.43 10.65 28.15
C TYR A 174 -17.86 9.64 29.14
N THR A 175 -18.57 9.50 30.27
CA THR A 175 -18.37 8.42 31.24
C THR A 175 -19.75 7.85 31.58
N GLN A 176 -19.92 6.57 31.32
CA GLN A 176 -21.13 5.81 31.60
C GLN A 176 -20.90 4.89 32.80
N PRO A 177 -21.96 4.35 33.41
CA PRO A 177 -21.82 3.35 34.47
C PRO A 177 -20.87 2.21 34.07
N SER A 178 -20.13 1.74 35.06
CA SER A 178 -19.18 0.65 34.85
C SER A 178 -19.89 -0.62 34.41
N VAL A 179 -19.23 -1.38 33.54
CA VAL A 179 -19.65 -2.72 33.12
C VAL A 179 -18.75 -3.77 33.73
N THR A 180 -19.30 -4.95 33.99
CA THR A 180 -18.51 -6.12 34.38
C THR A 180 -18.14 -6.89 33.12
N VAL A 181 -16.85 -7.07 32.91
CA VAL A 181 -16.28 -7.87 31.83
C VAL A 181 -15.71 -9.15 32.41
N THR A 182 -16.01 -10.27 31.78
CA THR A 182 -15.44 -11.58 32.15
C THR A 182 -14.34 -11.91 31.13
N SER A 183 -13.12 -12.14 31.61
CA SER A 183 -12.02 -12.63 30.78
C SER A 183 -12.20 -14.09 30.39
N ASP A 184 -11.50 -14.56 29.36
CA ASP A 184 -11.53 -15.95 28.93
C ASP A 184 -11.07 -16.93 30.03
N GLY A 185 -10.23 -16.46 30.96
CA GLY A 185 -9.82 -17.20 32.16
C GLY A 185 -10.87 -17.21 33.29
N GLY A 186 -12.07 -16.67 33.07
CA GLY A 186 -13.17 -16.64 34.06
C GLY A 186 -13.04 -15.54 35.14
N SER A 187 -11.98 -14.74 35.13
CA SER A 187 -11.85 -13.60 36.03
C SER A 187 -12.78 -12.46 35.59
N THR A 188 -13.37 -11.76 36.55
CA THR A 188 -14.24 -10.61 36.27
C THR A 188 -13.63 -9.33 36.79
N PHE A 189 -13.80 -8.23 36.02
CA PHE A 189 -13.45 -6.88 36.46
C PHE A 189 -14.50 -5.87 36.03
N THR A 190 -14.60 -4.82 36.81
CA THR A 190 -15.55 -3.74 36.57
C THR A 190 -14.79 -2.54 36.00
N VAL A 191 -15.23 -2.06 34.85
CA VAL A 191 -14.55 -1.02 34.06
C VAL A 191 -15.51 0.14 33.83
N PRO A 192 -15.11 1.40 34.12
CA PRO A 192 -15.88 2.56 33.68
C PRO A 192 -15.83 2.67 32.17
N ILE A 193 -16.95 2.98 31.54
CA ILE A 193 -17.05 3.18 30.11
C ILE A 193 -16.79 4.65 29.78
N THR A 194 -15.53 4.99 29.62
CA THR A 194 -15.05 6.36 29.38
C THR A 194 -14.39 6.49 28.02
N ALA A 195 -14.66 7.57 27.30
CA ALA A 195 -14.07 7.84 26.00
C ALA A 195 -14.02 9.33 25.68
N ASN A 196 -13.05 9.71 24.83
CA ASN A 196 -13.01 10.95 24.08
C ASN A 196 -13.65 10.77 22.71
N VAL A 197 -14.43 11.76 22.29
CA VAL A 197 -15.14 11.76 21.01
C VAL A 197 -14.76 13.01 20.22
N ARG A 198 -14.52 12.84 18.92
CA ARG A 198 -14.35 13.90 17.93
C ARG A 198 -15.27 13.63 16.75
N PHE A 199 -15.80 14.69 16.16
CA PHE A 199 -16.73 14.56 15.03
C PHE A 199 -16.68 15.81 14.13
N PRO A 200 -17.08 15.71 12.85
CA PRO A 200 -17.17 16.87 11.97
C PRO A 200 -18.21 17.85 12.49
N ALA A 201 -17.88 19.15 12.55
CA ALA A 201 -18.80 20.18 12.98
C ALA A 201 -18.83 21.36 12.00
N ASP A 202 -19.95 22.09 11.96
CA ASP A 202 -20.10 23.27 11.11
C ASP A 202 -19.58 24.55 11.79
N VAL A 203 -19.40 24.50 13.11
CA VAL A 203 -18.95 25.65 13.92
C VAL A 203 -17.85 25.24 14.89
N ALA A 204 -16.94 26.16 15.18
CA ALA A 204 -15.93 25.96 16.20
C ALA A 204 -16.54 25.86 17.61
N GLY A 205 -15.97 24.99 18.45
CA GLY A 205 -16.42 24.83 19.84
C GLY A 205 -17.69 24.00 20.02
N ALA A 206 -18.09 23.22 19.04
CA ALA A 206 -19.17 22.25 19.16
C ALA A 206 -18.83 21.19 20.24
N THR A 207 -19.77 20.95 21.19
CA THR A 207 -19.53 20.08 22.36
C THR A 207 -20.63 19.04 22.58
N SER A 208 -21.57 18.93 21.67
CA SER A 208 -22.68 17.97 21.73
C SER A 208 -22.74 17.15 20.45
N ALA A 209 -23.10 15.89 20.53
CA ALA A 209 -23.33 15.05 19.36
C ALA A 209 -24.39 15.61 18.41
N SER A 210 -25.32 16.45 18.92
CA SER A 210 -26.30 17.16 18.10
C SER A 210 -25.70 18.26 17.22
N ASP A 211 -24.47 18.69 17.49
CA ASP A 211 -23.77 19.73 16.74
C ASP A 211 -22.97 19.13 15.54
N ILE A 212 -23.14 17.83 15.27
CA ILE A 212 -22.49 17.18 14.13
C ILE A 212 -22.92 17.85 12.81
N SER A 213 -21.97 18.03 11.91
CA SER A 213 -22.22 18.70 10.63
C SER A 213 -23.36 18.03 9.85
N ALA A 214 -24.21 18.85 9.26
CA ALA A 214 -25.28 18.40 8.37
C ALA A 214 -24.83 18.19 6.91
N ALA A 215 -23.54 18.38 6.62
CA ALA A 215 -23.01 18.23 5.25
C ALA A 215 -23.15 16.81 4.70
N GLN A 216 -23.26 15.81 5.57
CA GLN A 216 -23.56 14.42 5.21
C GLN A 216 -24.70 13.88 6.07
N SER A 217 -25.47 12.95 5.52
CA SER A 217 -26.59 12.33 6.26
C SER A 217 -26.11 11.43 7.38
N SER A 218 -24.93 10.80 7.20
CA SER A 218 -24.30 9.95 8.21
C SER A 218 -22.79 9.86 7.99
N TYR A 219 -22.07 9.49 9.03
CA TYR A 219 -20.62 9.39 9.09
C TYR A 219 -20.18 8.01 9.56
N PRO A 220 -19.15 7.39 8.95
CA PRO A 220 -18.55 6.18 9.47
C PRO A 220 -17.98 6.42 10.88
N VAL A 221 -17.97 5.37 11.69
CA VAL A 221 -17.44 5.39 13.06
C VAL A 221 -16.06 4.76 13.10
N VAL A 222 -15.10 5.44 13.73
CA VAL A 222 -13.76 4.89 13.99
C VAL A 222 -13.51 4.84 15.48
N VAL A 223 -13.11 3.66 16.01
CA VAL A 223 -12.80 3.48 17.43
C VAL A 223 -11.34 3.10 17.62
N CYS A 224 -10.66 3.84 18.50
CA CYS A 224 -9.27 3.65 18.88
C CYS A 224 -9.15 2.98 20.24
N VAL A 225 -8.38 1.90 20.33
CA VAL A 225 -8.14 1.08 21.53
C VAL A 225 -6.67 1.19 21.92
N HIS A 226 -6.35 1.83 23.05
CA HIS A 226 -4.96 1.97 23.49
C HIS A 226 -4.39 0.69 24.11
N GLY A 227 -3.07 0.61 24.22
CA GLY A 227 -2.33 -0.50 24.79
C GLY A 227 -2.28 -0.53 26.33
N ASN A 228 -1.36 -1.31 26.87
CA ASN A 228 -1.14 -1.39 28.29
C ASN A 228 -0.23 -0.24 28.77
N SER A 229 -0.70 0.53 29.73
CA SER A 229 0.07 1.63 30.30
C SER A 229 -0.42 1.91 31.73
N SER A 230 0.47 2.45 32.55
CA SER A 230 0.11 2.97 33.89
C SER A 230 -0.55 4.35 33.82
N HIS A 231 -0.51 5.02 32.67
CA HIS A 231 -1.15 6.33 32.48
C HIS A 231 -2.66 6.16 32.36
N THR A 232 -3.41 6.77 33.27
CA THR A 232 -4.88 6.70 33.31
C THR A 232 -5.56 7.44 32.16
N ASN A 233 -4.83 8.31 31.48
CA ASN A 233 -5.28 9.12 30.36
C ASN A 233 -4.67 8.68 29.00
N SER A 234 -4.21 7.46 28.88
CA SER A 234 -3.63 6.94 27.63
C SER A 234 -4.52 7.11 26.39
N PHE A 235 -5.84 7.08 26.57
CA PHE A 235 -6.81 7.29 25.49
C PHE A 235 -6.79 8.73 24.93
N GLU A 236 -6.33 9.72 25.69
CA GLU A 236 -6.15 11.11 25.25
C GLU A 236 -4.95 11.26 24.31
N GLY A 237 -4.01 10.33 24.37
CA GLY A 237 -2.80 10.35 23.56
C GLY A 237 -3.02 10.21 22.06
N TYR A 238 -4.24 9.95 21.60
CA TYR A 238 -4.62 9.89 20.19
C TYR A 238 -5.49 11.09 19.77
N ASP A 239 -5.69 12.10 20.59
CA ASP A 239 -6.54 13.24 20.28
C ASP A 239 -6.14 13.91 18.94
N TYR A 240 -4.85 14.00 18.63
CA TYR A 240 -4.34 14.51 17.35
C TYR A 240 -4.83 13.71 16.13
N LEU A 241 -4.98 12.39 16.29
CA LEU A 241 -5.50 11.50 15.25
C LEU A 241 -7.02 11.59 15.17
N LEU A 242 -7.71 11.62 16.31
CA LEU A 242 -9.16 11.79 16.35
C LEU A 242 -9.59 13.11 15.70
N ASP A 243 -8.89 14.22 16.00
CA ASP A 243 -9.13 15.51 15.38
C ASP A 243 -8.99 15.43 13.85
N HIS A 244 -7.90 14.77 13.38
CA HIS A 244 -7.66 14.61 11.96
C HIS A 244 -8.71 13.70 11.28
N LEU A 245 -9.13 12.61 11.92
CA LEU A 245 -10.22 11.75 11.43
C LEU A 245 -11.54 12.50 11.37
N ALA A 246 -11.87 13.31 12.40
CA ALA A 246 -13.07 14.12 12.40
C ALA A 246 -13.06 15.14 11.25
N LEU A 247 -11.94 15.83 11.03
CA LEU A 247 -11.77 16.73 9.89
C LEU A 247 -11.84 16.01 8.53
N ASN A 248 -11.68 14.70 8.52
CA ASN A 248 -11.88 13.84 7.36
C ASN A 248 -13.24 13.15 7.30
N GLY A 249 -14.20 13.60 8.11
CA GLY A 249 -15.59 13.15 8.06
C GLY A 249 -15.83 11.77 8.69
N PHE A 250 -15.24 11.53 9.86
CA PHE A 250 -15.51 10.37 10.71
C PHE A 250 -16.00 10.80 12.08
N ILE A 251 -16.84 9.99 12.71
CA ILE A 251 -17.04 10.02 14.15
C ILE A 251 -15.91 9.20 14.76
N ALA A 252 -14.96 9.86 15.40
CA ALA A 252 -13.73 9.24 15.91
C ALA A 252 -13.76 9.19 17.44
N VAL A 253 -13.50 8.02 18.01
CA VAL A 253 -13.62 7.76 19.44
C VAL A 253 -12.39 7.04 19.97
N SER A 254 -11.77 7.53 21.03
CA SER A 254 -10.73 6.84 21.76
C SER A 254 -11.22 6.39 23.12
N ILE A 255 -11.16 5.09 23.39
CA ILE A 255 -11.77 4.48 24.57
C ILE A 255 -10.74 4.17 25.65
N HIS A 256 -11.13 4.39 26.90
CA HIS A 256 -10.31 4.12 28.07
C HIS A 256 -10.22 2.62 28.37
N MET A 257 -9.00 2.15 28.66
CA MET A 257 -8.68 0.81 29.12
C MET A 257 -7.92 0.86 30.45
N GLN A 258 -8.10 -0.13 31.28
CA GLN A 258 -7.34 -0.23 32.52
C GLN A 258 -6.02 -0.99 32.31
N PRO A 259 -4.99 -0.70 33.14
CA PRO A 259 -3.76 -1.50 33.15
C PRO A 259 -4.05 -2.99 33.41
N GLY A 260 -3.27 -3.87 32.80
CA GLY A 260 -3.35 -5.31 32.98
C GLY A 260 -4.41 -6.02 32.14
N GLN A 261 -5.36 -5.31 31.52
CA GLN A 261 -6.34 -5.92 30.62
C GLN A 261 -5.67 -6.48 29.36
N GLN A 262 -6.08 -7.68 28.99
CA GLN A 262 -5.55 -8.41 27.83
C GLN A 262 -6.37 -8.11 26.56
N GLY A 263 -5.97 -8.69 25.41
CA GLY A 263 -6.61 -8.45 24.13
C GLY A 263 -8.12 -8.74 24.14
N THR A 264 -8.55 -9.89 24.68
CA THR A 264 -9.98 -10.28 24.77
C THR A 264 -10.78 -9.33 25.66
N ASP A 265 -10.21 -8.92 26.80
CA ASP A 265 -10.87 -7.99 27.71
C ASP A 265 -11.16 -6.66 27.04
N ARG A 266 -10.17 -6.14 26.32
CA ARG A 266 -10.25 -4.89 25.56
C ARG A 266 -11.26 -4.98 24.42
N ALA A 267 -11.32 -6.12 23.73
CA ALA A 267 -12.32 -6.39 22.70
C ALA A 267 -13.74 -6.33 23.26
N ARG A 268 -13.97 -6.92 24.43
CA ARG A 268 -15.28 -6.90 25.11
C ARG A 268 -15.64 -5.49 25.64
N ILE A 269 -14.66 -4.71 26.07
CA ILE A 269 -14.89 -3.31 26.44
C ILE A 269 -15.28 -2.50 25.20
N LEU A 270 -14.60 -2.69 24.07
CA LEU A 270 -14.94 -2.06 22.79
C LEU A 270 -16.43 -2.33 22.43
N GLN A 271 -16.88 -3.58 22.57
CA GLN A 271 -18.27 -3.96 22.34
C GLN A 271 -19.25 -3.09 23.10
N ASN A 272 -18.94 -2.74 24.35
CA ASN A 272 -19.83 -1.95 25.21
C ASN A 272 -19.87 -0.45 24.83
N HIS A 273 -18.86 0.06 24.14
CA HIS A 273 -18.83 1.44 23.67
C HIS A 273 -19.71 1.69 22.43
N LEU A 274 -19.76 0.72 21.50
CA LEU A 274 -20.45 0.89 20.22
C LEU A 274 -21.95 1.27 20.38
N PRO A 275 -22.75 0.58 21.22
CA PRO A 275 -24.15 0.98 21.43
C PRO A 275 -24.32 2.42 21.94
N ILE A 276 -23.37 2.89 22.77
CA ILE A 276 -23.39 4.24 23.32
C ILE A 276 -23.15 5.26 22.20
N ILE A 277 -22.13 5.04 21.37
CA ILE A 277 -21.79 5.91 20.25
C ILE A 277 -22.98 6.03 19.29
N PHE A 278 -23.59 4.88 18.91
CA PHE A 278 -24.76 4.88 18.03
C PHE A 278 -25.98 5.56 18.66
N SER A 279 -26.16 5.43 19.97
CA SER A 279 -27.22 6.14 20.69
C SER A 279 -27.00 7.64 20.74
N LEU A 280 -25.75 8.11 20.91
CA LEU A 280 -25.41 9.53 20.99
C LEU A 280 -25.63 10.26 19.66
N PHE A 281 -25.25 9.66 18.56
CA PHE A 281 -25.31 10.26 17.23
C PHE A 281 -26.55 9.87 16.42
N GLY A 282 -27.30 8.83 16.85
CA GLY A 282 -28.51 8.37 16.17
C GLY A 282 -28.28 8.06 14.69
N ALA A 283 -29.10 8.62 13.82
CA ALA A 283 -29.02 8.40 12.38
C ALA A 283 -27.71 8.93 11.74
N HIS A 284 -26.99 9.82 12.41
CA HIS A 284 -25.73 10.36 11.91
C HIS A 284 -24.55 9.39 12.07
N ALA A 285 -24.64 8.36 12.91
CA ALA A 285 -23.65 7.31 12.99
C ALA A 285 -24.01 6.17 12.01
N ALA A 286 -23.25 6.02 10.94
CA ALA A 286 -23.40 4.87 10.04
C ALA A 286 -22.88 3.60 10.69
N ASN A 287 -23.63 2.47 10.57
CA ASN A 287 -23.10 1.16 10.93
C ASN A 287 -22.08 0.69 9.89
N ASN A 288 -21.01 1.44 9.78
CA ASN A 288 -19.84 1.24 8.93
C ASN A 288 -18.63 1.62 9.79
N VAL A 289 -18.01 0.61 10.40
CA VAL A 289 -17.11 0.77 11.54
C VAL A 289 -15.69 0.43 11.15
N GLY A 290 -14.77 1.32 11.46
CA GLY A 290 -13.33 1.08 11.48
C GLY A 290 -12.84 0.93 12.92
N ILE A 291 -11.92 0.03 13.16
CA ILE A 291 -11.30 -0.14 14.47
C ILE A 291 -9.79 -0.11 14.34
N MET A 292 -9.14 0.64 15.22
CA MET A 292 -7.69 0.63 15.34
C MET A 292 -7.28 0.36 16.78
N GLY A 293 -6.17 -0.33 16.95
CA GLY A 293 -5.61 -0.55 18.27
C GLY A 293 -4.09 -0.46 18.30
N HIS A 294 -3.55 -0.06 19.44
CA HIS A 294 -2.12 0.06 19.67
C HIS A 294 -1.66 -0.94 20.73
N SER A 295 -0.54 -1.62 20.51
CA SER A 295 0.01 -2.59 21.47
C SER A 295 -1.01 -3.71 21.77
N ARG A 296 -1.37 -3.96 23.03
CA ARG A 296 -2.48 -4.88 23.40
C ARG A 296 -3.82 -4.49 22.77
N GLY A 297 -4.03 -3.21 22.49
CA GLY A 297 -5.19 -2.76 21.72
C GLY A 297 -5.15 -3.22 20.27
N GLY A 298 -3.94 -3.33 19.68
CA GLY A 298 -3.74 -3.81 18.30
C GLY A 298 -4.13 -5.27 18.12
N GLU A 299 -3.88 -6.11 19.12
CA GLU A 299 -4.41 -7.48 19.18
C GLU A 299 -5.92 -7.50 19.45
N ALA A 300 -6.37 -6.62 20.36
CA ALA A 300 -7.78 -6.56 20.76
C ALA A 300 -8.73 -6.28 19.59
N VAL A 301 -8.34 -5.44 18.62
CA VAL A 301 -9.20 -5.12 17.47
C VAL A 301 -9.34 -6.31 16.52
N VAL A 302 -8.33 -7.14 16.37
CA VAL A 302 -8.42 -8.41 15.63
C VAL A 302 -9.38 -9.38 16.35
N ILE A 303 -9.23 -9.52 17.66
CA ILE A 303 -10.14 -10.33 18.49
C ILE A 303 -11.56 -9.78 18.40
N ALA A 304 -11.76 -8.46 18.44
CA ALA A 304 -13.09 -7.85 18.35
C ALA A 304 -13.76 -8.12 17.01
N ALA A 305 -13.03 -8.07 15.89
CA ALA A 305 -13.56 -8.41 14.57
C ALA A 305 -14.05 -9.88 14.54
N ARG A 306 -13.28 -10.80 15.13
CA ARG A 306 -13.66 -12.20 15.28
C ARG A 306 -14.90 -12.37 16.16
N LEU A 307 -14.90 -11.82 17.37
CA LEU A 307 -16.01 -11.93 18.31
C LEU A 307 -17.30 -11.31 17.78
N ASN A 308 -17.20 -10.19 17.08
CA ASN A 308 -18.34 -9.56 16.39
C ASN A 308 -19.05 -10.55 15.45
N GLN A 309 -18.28 -11.34 14.70
CA GLN A 309 -18.82 -12.36 13.80
C GLN A 309 -19.33 -13.59 14.57
N GLN A 310 -18.56 -14.09 15.53
CA GLN A 310 -18.87 -15.33 16.23
C GLN A 310 -20.05 -15.18 17.21
N GLU A 311 -20.14 -14.04 17.89
CA GLU A 311 -21.16 -13.76 18.91
C GLU A 311 -22.33 -12.93 18.37
N GLY A 312 -22.29 -12.53 17.08
CA GLY A 312 -23.39 -11.81 16.44
C GLY A 312 -23.63 -10.41 17.01
N TRP A 313 -22.55 -9.63 17.26
CA TRP A 313 -22.70 -8.26 17.80
C TRP A 313 -23.44 -7.30 16.86
N GLY A 314 -23.48 -7.60 15.55
CA GLY A 314 -24.24 -6.85 14.57
C GLY A 314 -23.55 -5.56 14.07
N TRP A 315 -22.25 -5.38 14.37
CA TRP A 315 -21.47 -4.25 13.88
C TRP A 315 -20.88 -4.56 12.51
N ASN A 316 -21.03 -3.63 11.58
CA ASN A 316 -20.42 -3.76 10.26
C ASN A 316 -18.98 -3.23 10.32
N ILE A 317 -18.08 -4.05 10.87
CA ILE A 317 -16.64 -3.75 10.93
C ILE A 317 -16.06 -4.00 9.56
N ASN A 318 -15.58 -2.95 8.87
CA ASN A 318 -15.09 -2.98 7.49
C ASN A 318 -13.61 -2.61 7.34
N ALA A 319 -12.94 -2.20 8.42
CA ALA A 319 -11.52 -1.87 8.42
C ALA A 319 -10.90 -2.13 9.78
N VAL A 320 -9.75 -2.80 9.82
CA VAL A 320 -9.02 -3.14 11.04
C VAL A 320 -7.57 -2.68 10.92
N ILE A 321 -7.07 -1.93 11.92
CA ILE A 321 -5.68 -1.48 11.97
C ILE A 321 -5.04 -1.91 13.28
N SER A 322 -3.89 -2.57 13.19
CA SER A 322 -3.03 -2.91 14.33
C SER A 322 -1.75 -2.10 14.30
N LEU A 323 -1.58 -1.20 15.28
CA LEU A 323 -0.39 -0.38 15.48
C LEU A 323 0.50 -1.03 16.53
N ALA A 324 1.70 -1.44 16.15
CA ALA A 324 2.67 -2.09 17.02
C ALA A 324 2.01 -3.13 17.96
N PRO A 325 1.27 -4.13 17.43
CA PRO A 325 0.40 -4.99 18.22
C PRO A 325 1.17 -6.04 19.03
N THR A 326 0.58 -6.50 20.14
CA THR A 326 0.93 -7.80 20.75
C THR A 326 0.27 -8.94 19.95
N ASN A 327 0.73 -10.18 20.19
CA ASN A 327 0.11 -11.42 19.70
C ASN A 327 0.16 -12.49 20.80
N GLN A 328 -0.46 -12.21 21.93
CA GLN A 328 -0.44 -13.12 23.10
C GLN A 328 -1.60 -14.13 23.11
N TYR A 329 -2.70 -13.78 22.46
CA TYR A 329 -3.97 -14.52 22.51
C TYR A 329 -4.56 -14.81 21.13
N THR A 330 -3.91 -14.35 20.05
CA THR A 330 -4.38 -14.58 18.68
C THR A 330 -3.49 -15.62 18.00
N PHE A 331 -3.53 -16.86 18.51
CA PHE A 331 -2.67 -17.95 18.04
C PHE A 331 -3.14 -18.62 16.76
N GLU A 332 -4.28 -18.21 16.22
CA GLU A 332 -4.88 -18.85 15.04
C GLU A 332 -4.97 -17.86 13.89
N ASN A 333 -4.96 -18.39 12.67
CA ASN A 333 -5.23 -17.62 11.47
C ASN A 333 -6.56 -16.89 11.61
N PHE A 334 -6.60 -15.61 11.27
CA PHE A 334 -7.84 -14.90 11.16
C PHE A 334 -8.18 -14.62 9.70
N GLY A 335 -9.40 -14.99 9.30
CA GLY A 335 -9.83 -14.97 7.92
C GLY A 335 -11.24 -15.56 7.75
N GLY A 336 -11.56 -15.99 6.54
CA GLY A 336 -12.87 -16.56 6.24
C GLY A 336 -14.03 -15.58 6.50
N ALA A 337 -15.04 -16.00 7.24
CA ALA A 337 -16.25 -15.20 7.47
C ALA A 337 -16.02 -13.87 8.21
N TRP A 338 -14.91 -13.71 8.91
CA TRP A 338 -14.55 -12.49 9.65
C TRP A 338 -13.32 -11.79 9.08
N ALA A 339 -12.84 -12.20 7.90
CA ALA A 339 -11.83 -11.49 7.13
C ALA A 339 -12.29 -10.06 6.82
N ARG A 340 -11.44 -9.09 7.09
CA ARG A 340 -11.68 -7.66 6.83
C ARG A 340 -10.38 -7.04 6.31
N PRO A 341 -10.41 -6.00 5.48
CA PRO A 341 -9.22 -5.25 5.13
C PRO A 341 -8.37 -4.94 6.36
N TYR A 342 -7.09 -5.26 6.29
CA TYR A 342 -6.20 -5.25 7.46
C TYR A 342 -4.91 -4.48 7.20
N LEU A 343 -4.56 -3.60 8.13
CA LEU A 343 -3.30 -2.85 8.11
C LEU A 343 -2.53 -3.06 9.41
N VAL A 344 -1.26 -3.45 9.29
CA VAL A 344 -0.30 -3.44 10.39
C VAL A 344 0.68 -2.28 10.21
N ILE A 345 0.93 -1.51 11.26
CA ILE A 345 1.98 -0.49 11.30
C ILE A 345 2.97 -0.89 12.39
N TYR A 346 4.25 -1.04 12.04
CA TYR A 346 5.26 -1.54 12.98
C TYR A 346 6.60 -0.82 12.84
N GLY A 347 7.29 -0.59 13.95
CA GLY A 347 8.56 0.14 13.99
C GLY A 347 9.79 -0.76 14.13
N SER A 348 10.87 -0.46 13.39
CA SER A 348 12.13 -1.22 13.52
C SER A 348 12.89 -0.97 14.83
N LEU A 349 12.58 0.12 15.52
CA LEU A 349 13.12 0.47 16.85
C LEU A 349 12.02 0.40 17.92
N ASP A 350 11.06 -0.50 17.76
CA ASP A 350 10.13 -0.82 18.84
C ASP A 350 10.93 -1.27 20.07
N GLY A 351 10.79 -0.53 21.17
CA GLY A 351 11.52 -0.75 22.42
C GLY A 351 10.74 -1.56 23.43
N ASP A 352 9.44 -1.79 23.21
CA ASP A 352 8.57 -2.57 24.10
C ASP A 352 8.43 -4.02 23.58
N LEU A 353 8.05 -4.20 22.32
CA LEU A 353 7.73 -5.51 21.75
C LEU A 353 8.88 -6.17 20.97
N GLY A 354 9.95 -5.44 20.68
CA GLY A 354 11.07 -5.93 19.87
C GLY A 354 11.78 -7.18 20.39
N GLY A 355 11.56 -7.56 21.65
CA GLY A 355 12.15 -8.75 22.28
C GLY A 355 11.16 -9.80 22.76
N ILE A 356 9.86 -9.57 22.63
CA ILE A 356 8.81 -10.48 23.11
C ILE A 356 8.35 -11.45 22.01
N GLY A 357 8.82 -11.26 20.81
CA GLY A 357 8.42 -11.97 19.61
C GLY A 357 8.10 -10.99 18.49
N ASP A 358 7.79 -11.54 17.35
CA ASP A 358 7.63 -10.80 16.12
C ASP A 358 6.16 -10.45 15.86
N THR A 359 5.49 -9.98 16.90
CA THR A 359 4.03 -9.96 17.06
C THR A 359 3.28 -9.24 15.94
N GLY A 360 3.82 -8.13 15.40
CA GLY A 360 3.20 -7.45 14.27
C GLY A 360 3.29 -8.26 12.97
N PHE A 361 4.40 -8.93 12.74
CA PHE A 361 4.58 -9.81 11.59
C PHE A 361 3.72 -11.06 11.70
N GLU A 362 3.66 -11.66 12.89
CA GLU A 362 2.81 -12.82 13.15
C GLU A 362 1.33 -12.53 12.87
N LEU A 363 0.82 -11.39 13.32
CA LEU A 363 -0.57 -11.00 13.02
C LEU A 363 -0.79 -10.76 11.53
N TYR A 364 0.19 -10.21 10.83
CA TYR A 364 0.11 -10.06 9.38
C TYR A 364 0.08 -11.43 8.68
N ASP A 365 0.96 -12.35 9.06
CA ASP A 365 1.05 -13.69 8.45
C ASP A 365 -0.19 -14.54 8.77
N HIS A 366 -0.77 -14.42 9.97
CA HIS A 366 -2.03 -15.10 10.33
C HIS A 366 -3.25 -14.58 9.58
N ALA A 367 -3.21 -13.36 9.02
CA ALA A 367 -4.32 -12.81 8.27
C ALA A 367 -4.45 -13.47 6.90
N SER A 368 -5.61 -14.01 6.56
CA SER A 368 -5.84 -14.71 5.30
C SER A 368 -7.21 -14.40 4.68
N GLY A 369 -7.31 -14.47 3.35
CA GLY A 369 -8.55 -14.24 2.61
C GLY A 369 -9.05 -12.80 2.63
N MET A 370 -8.16 -11.83 2.81
CA MET A 370 -8.44 -10.40 2.81
C MET A 370 -7.29 -9.62 2.16
N ASN A 371 -7.59 -8.42 1.67
CA ASN A 371 -6.53 -7.49 1.31
C ASN A 371 -5.83 -7.02 2.59
N LYS A 372 -4.55 -7.26 2.69
CA LYS A 372 -3.75 -6.90 3.85
C LYS A 372 -2.48 -6.14 3.47
N SER A 373 -2.07 -5.23 4.35
CA SER A 373 -0.84 -4.46 4.20
C SER A 373 -0.11 -4.37 5.53
N MET A 374 1.20 -4.25 5.46
CA MET A 374 2.04 -3.92 6.60
C MET A 374 3.00 -2.78 6.23
N ALA A 375 3.00 -1.72 7.00
CA ALA A 375 3.98 -0.65 6.91
C ALA A 375 5.07 -0.87 7.97
N PHE A 376 6.25 -1.34 7.56
CA PHE A 376 7.40 -1.50 8.44
C PHE A 376 8.29 -0.26 8.35
N ILE A 377 8.34 0.51 9.45
CA ILE A 377 8.92 1.85 9.48
C ILE A 377 10.30 1.79 10.12
N TYR A 378 11.35 2.08 9.35
CA TYR A 378 12.69 2.17 9.90
C TYR A 378 12.78 3.35 10.86
N ARG A 379 13.36 3.11 12.02
CA ARG A 379 13.58 4.07 13.11
C ARG A 379 12.32 4.55 13.86
N ALA A 380 11.14 3.97 13.61
CA ALA A 380 10.00 4.22 14.49
C ALA A 380 10.11 3.37 15.75
N CYS A 381 9.71 3.94 16.89
CA CYS A 381 9.60 3.27 18.18
C CYS A 381 8.14 2.96 18.54
N HIS A 382 7.91 2.32 19.69
CA HIS A 382 6.57 1.91 20.13
C HIS A 382 5.72 3.11 20.56
N ASP A 383 6.19 3.89 21.53
CA ASP A 383 5.35 4.78 22.30
C ASP A 383 5.06 6.14 21.67
N ARG A 384 5.90 6.66 20.78
CA ARG A 384 5.74 8.01 20.19
C ARG A 384 4.50 8.22 19.33
N PHE A 385 3.79 7.16 18.99
CA PHE A 385 2.45 7.25 18.37
C PHE A 385 1.37 7.71 19.35
N ASN A 386 1.62 7.61 20.65
CA ASN A 386 0.74 8.09 21.72
C ASN A 386 1.40 9.28 22.42
N THR A 387 0.78 10.45 22.39
CA THR A 387 1.37 11.69 22.92
C THR A 387 1.51 11.69 24.45
N VAL A 388 0.78 10.83 25.16
CA VAL A 388 0.87 10.67 26.62
C VAL A 388 2.03 9.78 27.01
N TRP A 389 2.36 8.76 26.20
CA TRP A 389 3.42 7.81 26.52
C TRP A 389 4.83 8.36 26.23
N GLY A 390 4.96 9.18 25.20
CA GLY A 390 6.20 9.85 24.83
C GLY A 390 7.33 8.86 24.47
N ASP A 391 8.41 8.83 25.27
CA ASP A 391 9.58 7.97 25.11
C ASP A 391 9.57 6.81 26.13
N GLY A 392 8.40 6.33 26.56
CA GLY A 392 8.29 5.32 27.61
C GLY A 392 9.01 4.02 27.28
N ASP A 393 8.97 3.58 26.02
CA ASP A 393 9.64 2.36 25.56
C ASP A 393 11.17 2.41 25.59
N PHE A 394 11.78 3.60 25.75
CA PHE A 394 13.23 3.74 25.92
C PHE A 394 13.75 3.14 27.23
N PHE A 395 12.88 2.95 28.21
CA PHE A 395 13.24 2.44 29.52
C PHE A 395 13.18 0.91 29.63
N PHE A 396 12.71 0.19 28.63
CA PHE A 396 12.63 -1.28 28.67
C PHE A 396 13.95 -2.00 28.35
N GLY A 397 15.03 -1.26 28.06
CA GLY A 397 16.37 -1.83 27.86
C GLY A 397 16.59 -2.51 26.51
N GLN A 398 15.66 -2.38 25.59
CA GLN A 398 15.75 -2.96 24.24
C GLN A 398 16.39 -2.00 23.23
N LEU A 399 16.53 -0.73 23.57
CA LEU A 399 17.15 0.31 22.75
C LEU A 399 18.44 0.81 23.42
N THR A 400 19.55 0.72 22.70
CA THR A 400 20.79 1.38 23.11
C THR A 400 20.66 2.90 23.01
N ALA A 401 21.58 3.66 23.61
CA ALA A 401 21.59 5.12 23.48
C ALA A 401 21.70 5.58 22.01
N ALA A 402 22.39 4.81 21.16
CA ALA A 402 22.48 5.08 19.74
C ALA A 402 21.14 4.84 19.02
N ASP A 403 20.43 3.76 19.39
CA ASP A 403 19.09 3.48 18.86
C ASP A 403 18.10 4.59 19.25
N GLN A 404 18.09 4.99 20.53
CA GLN A 404 17.23 6.08 21.03
C GLN A 404 17.47 7.40 20.29
N ALA A 405 18.75 7.72 20.00
CA ALA A 405 19.12 8.90 19.22
C ALA A 405 18.72 8.80 17.74
N ALA A 406 18.57 7.58 17.21
CA ALA A 406 18.17 7.33 15.82
C ALA A 406 16.65 7.32 15.62
N VAL A 407 15.85 7.24 16.68
CA VAL A 407 14.39 7.23 16.59
C VAL A 407 13.88 8.50 15.92
N ILE A 408 13.03 8.35 14.92
CA ILE A 408 12.37 9.49 14.24
C ILE A 408 11.54 10.33 15.23
N SER A 409 11.26 11.58 14.88
CA SER A 409 10.57 12.51 15.78
C SER A 409 9.15 12.04 16.13
N ALA A 410 8.59 12.52 17.24
CA ALA A 410 7.19 12.31 17.59
C ALA A 410 6.24 12.87 16.50
N ASN A 411 6.60 14.02 15.90
CA ASN A 411 5.85 14.57 14.77
C ASN A 411 5.83 13.61 13.57
N SER A 412 6.95 12.95 13.26
CA SER A 412 6.99 11.95 12.18
C SER A 412 6.08 10.76 12.48
N HIS A 413 6.05 10.24 13.72
CA HIS A 413 5.12 9.19 14.13
C HIS A 413 3.66 9.62 13.97
N GLN A 414 3.33 10.84 14.39
CA GLN A 414 1.97 11.38 14.28
C GLN A 414 1.55 11.57 12.80
N LEU A 415 2.45 12.05 11.94
CA LEU A 415 2.18 12.19 10.51
C LEU A 415 2.00 10.81 9.84
N ILE A 416 2.79 9.81 10.21
CA ILE A 416 2.60 8.43 9.74
C ILE A 416 1.23 7.91 10.16
N ALA A 417 0.86 8.05 11.44
CA ALA A 417 -0.45 7.62 11.93
C ALA A 417 -1.58 8.32 11.18
N LYS A 418 -1.54 9.65 11.06
CA LYS A 418 -2.56 10.41 10.29
C LYS A 418 -2.60 9.97 8.84
N GLY A 419 -1.48 9.88 8.14
CA GLY A 419 -1.42 9.56 6.72
C GLY A 419 -1.94 8.16 6.40
N TYR A 420 -1.35 7.15 7.04
CA TYR A 420 -1.69 5.75 6.75
C TYR A 420 -3.08 5.37 7.27
N MET A 421 -3.43 5.73 8.52
CA MET A 421 -4.70 5.32 9.10
C MET A 421 -5.88 6.05 8.46
N THR A 422 -5.75 7.36 8.19
CA THR A 422 -6.83 8.11 7.53
C THR A 422 -7.03 7.63 6.10
N ALA A 423 -5.96 7.43 5.33
CA ALA A 423 -6.05 6.87 3.99
C ALA A 423 -6.74 5.49 3.99
N PHE A 424 -6.39 4.61 4.96
CA PHE A 424 -6.98 3.29 5.08
C PHE A 424 -8.48 3.34 5.40
N PHE A 425 -8.88 4.16 6.37
CA PHE A 425 -10.30 4.34 6.68
C PHE A 425 -11.07 5.02 5.55
N ARG A 426 -10.48 5.99 4.86
CA ARG A 426 -11.09 6.61 3.66
C ARG A 426 -11.30 5.57 2.56
N GLN A 427 -10.32 4.71 2.31
CA GLN A 427 -10.44 3.66 1.30
C GLN A 427 -11.54 2.66 1.64
N HIS A 428 -11.55 2.11 2.85
CA HIS A 428 -12.42 0.98 3.19
C HIS A 428 -13.78 1.38 3.77
N LEU A 429 -13.91 2.55 4.36
CA LEU A 429 -15.19 3.04 4.91
C LEU A 429 -15.90 4.04 3.99
N LYS A 430 -15.19 4.67 3.04
CA LYS A 430 -15.76 5.62 2.10
C LYS A 430 -15.64 5.21 0.63
N GLY A 431 -14.93 4.11 0.34
CA GLY A 431 -14.73 3.61 -1.02
C GLY A 431 -13.77 4.45 -1.87
N GLU A 432 -12.90 5.23 -1.24
CA GLU A 432 -11.95 6.11 -1.91
C GLU A 432 -10.70 5.34 -2.35
N THR A 433 -10.73 4.74 -3.54
CA THR A 433 -9.68 3.82 -4.04
C THR A 433 -8.35 4.49 -4.40
N GLN A 434 -8.29 5.82 -4.46
CA GLN A 434 -7.07 6.57 -4.78
C GLN A 434 -5.92 6.37 -3.77
N TRP A 435 -6.21 5.83 -2.59
CA TRP A 435 -5.22 5.61 -1.54
C TRP A 435 -4.49 4.26 -1.64
N GLU A 436 -4.93 3.37 -2.54
CA GLU A 436 -4.44 2.00 -2.66
C GLU A 436 -2.91 1.92 -2.85
N GLY A 437 -2.34 2.86 -3.60
CA GLY A 437 -0.90 2.92 -3.84
C GLY A 437 -0.04 3.10 -2.57
N ILE A 438 -0.58 3.70 -1.50
CA ILE A 438 0.10 3.78 -0.19
C ILE A 438 0.29 2.37 0.38
N PHE A 439 -0.77 1.53 0.29
CA PHE A 439 -0.78 0.20 0.89
C PHE A 439 -0.05 -0.84 0.05
N ARG A 440 0.14 -0.55 -1.24
CA ARG A 440 1.01 -1.32 -2.15
C ARG A 440 2.48 -0.92 -2.07
N GLY A 441 2.82 0.13 -1.30
CA GLY A 441 4.18 0.66 -1.22
C GLY A 441 4.63 1.46 -2.43
N GLU A 442 3.69 1.92 -3.25
CA GLU A 442 3.99 2.69 -4.47
C GLU A 442 4.38 4.14 -4.17
N TRP A 443 3.89 4.70 -3.07
CA TRP A 443 4.26 6.03 -2.61
C TRP A 443 4.01 6.24 -1.12
N ILE A 444 4.73 7.18 -0.54
CA ILE A 444 4.60 7.62 0.87
C ILE A 444 3.98 9.02 0.85
N PRO A 445 3.02 9.37 1.74
CA PRO A 445 2.49 10.72 1.86
C PRO A 445 3.61 11.76 1.95
N ALA A 446 3.49 12.86 1.21
CA ALA A 446 4.57 13.83 1.04
C ALA A 446 5.02 14.46 2.37
N SER A 447 4.08 14.77 3.27
CA SER A 447 4.40 15.30 4.61
C SER A 447 5.11 14.27 5.49
N VAL A 448 4.78 12.98 5.35
CA VAL A 448 5.47 11.88 6.04
C VAL A 448 6.90 11.81 5.53
N SER A 449 7.09 11.74 4.22
CA SER A 449 8.42 11.68 3.59
C SER A 449 9.28 12.90 3.96
N ALA A 450 8.69 14.10 3.97
CA ALA A 450 9.38 15.35 4.31
C ALA A 450 9.68 15.50 5.82
N SER A 451 9.01 14.74 6.69
CA SER A 451 9.18 14.86 8.15
C SER A 451 10.53 14.38 8.67
N ASP A 452 11.21 13.54 7.90
CA ASP A 452 12.54 13.03 8.20
C ASP A 452 13.31 12.74 6.88
N PRO A 453 14.52 13.30 6.68
CA PRO A 453 15.29 13.11 5.44
C PRO A 453 15.70 11.67 5.14
N GLY A 454 15.69 10.80 6.16
CA GLY A 454 16.00 9.39 6.06
C GLY A 454 14.77 8.49 6.21
N MET A 455 13.57 9.01 5.99
CA MET A 455 12.34 8.23 6.08
C MET A 455 12.38 7.03 5.14
N LYS A 456 12.23 5.83 5.71
CA LYS A 456 12.09 4.59 4.95
C LYS A 456 10.93 3.79 5.54
N ILE A 457 9.99 3.45 4.69
CA ILE A 457 8.84 2.60 5.01
C ILE A 457 8.79 1.50 3.96
N TYR A 458 8.93 0.27 4.39
CA TYR A 458 8.84 -0.91 3.53
C TYR A 458 7.50 -1.57 3.74
N THR A 459 6.85 -1.90 2.64
CA THR A 459 5.48 -2.40 2.66
C THR A 459 5.45 -3.89 2.31
N GLN A 460 4.68 -4.66 3.08
CA GLN A 460 4.16 -5.94 2.64
C GLN A 460 2.71 -5.73 2.20
N TYR A 461 2.32 -6.37 1.11
CA TYR A 461 0.98 -6.27 0.55
C TYR A 461 0.55 -7.60 -0.03
N GLU A 462 -0.69 -7.99 0.24
CA GLU A 462 -1.32 -9.15 -0.36
C GLU A 462 -2.75 -8.80 -0.77
N ASP A 463 -3.10 -9.21 -1.97
CA ASP A 463 -4.40 -9.05 -2.61
C ASP A 463 -5.16 -10.38 -2.57
N THR A 464 -6.48 -10.35 -2.63
CA THR A 464 -7.30 -11.56 -2.75
C THR A 464 -7.49 -12.03 -4.20
N SER A 465 -7.12 -11.21 -5.17
CA SER A 465 -7.16 -11.51 -6.62
C SER A 465 -5.78 -11.91 -7.11
N VAL A 466 -5.39 -13.13 -6.83
CA VAL A 466 -4.05 -13.66 -7.14
C VAL A 466 -4.10 -14.97 -7.90
N GLU A 467 -3.10 -15.21 -8.74
CA GLU A 467 -2.70 -16.54 -9.23
C GLU A 467 -1.35 -16.86 -8.60
N THR A 468 -1.37 -17.77 -7.64
CA THR A 468 -0.17 -18.16 -6.88
C THR A 468 0.72 -19.04 -7.73
N VAL A 469 1.95 -18.60 -7.97
CA VAL A 469 2.98 -19.42 -8.60
C VAL A 469 3.63 -20.33 -7.57
N ASP A 470 4.03 -19.77 -6.42
CA ASP A 470 4.59 -20.53 -5.32
C ASP A 470 4.39 -19.80 -3.98
N ASP A 471 3.76 -20.46 -3.03
CA ASP A 471 3.57 -19.98 -1.66
C ASP A 471 4.42 -20.71 -0.64
N PHE A 472 5.10 -21.77 -1.05
CA PHE A 472 6.01 -22.58 -0.23
C PHE A 472 5.37 -23.25 1.00
N GLU A 473 4.04 -23.26 1.13
CA GLU A 473 3.32 -23.78 2.30
C GLU A 473 3.10 -25.30 2.27
N GLY A 474 3.80 -25.99 1.36
CA GLY A 474 3.71 -27.45 1.17
C GLY A 474 4.51 -28.25 2.19
N VAL A 475 4.74 -29.53 1.87
CA VAL A 475 5.60 -30.41 2.66
C VAL A 475 7.06 -30.16 2.31
N HIS A 476 7.87 -29.77 3.27
CA HIS A 476 9.28 -29.44 3.07
C HIS A 476 10.17 -30.70 3.08
N THR A 477 10.90 -30.89 1.99
CA THR A 477 11.89 -31.95 1.80
C THR A 477 13.14 -31.35 1.13
N ALA A 478 14.21 -32.14 1.00
CA ALA A 478 15.40 -31.67 0.30
C ALA A 478 15.18 -31.32 -1.18
N THR A 479 14.04 -31.70 -1.75
CA THR A 479 13.71 -31.51 -3.18
C THR A 479 12.36 -30.82 -3.39
N SER A 480 11.65 -30.40 -2.35
CA SER A 480 10.35 -29.70 -2.48
C SER A 480 10.47 -28.46 -3.35
N TRP A 481 11.54 -27.68 -3.21
CA TRP A 481 11.82 -26.50 -4.01
C TRP A 481 11.85 -26.72 -5.54
N GLN A 482 11.90 -27.99 -6.01
CA GLN A 482 11.92 -28.32 -7.45
C GLN A 482 10.54 -28.33 -8.10
N SER A 483 9.47 -28.10 -7.33
CA SER A 483 8.11 -28.06 -7.82
C SER A 483 7.35 -26.95 -7.11
N SER A 484 6.85 -25.99 -7.86
CA SER A 484 6.06 -24.89 -7.33
C SER A 484 4.61 -25.29 -6.99
N THR A 485 3.93 -24.49 -6.17
CA THR A 485 2.51 -24.67 -5.79
C THR A 485 1.57 -24.72 -7.00
N ILE A 486 1.87 -23.95 -8.07
CA ILE A 486 1.13 -24.01 -9.34
C ILE A 486 1.32 -25.32 -10.11
N GLY A 487 2.25 -26.19 -9.67
CA GLY A 487 2.55 -27.48 -10.29
C GLY A 487 3.59 -27.43 -11.41
N GLY A 488 4.30 -26.33 -11.55
CA GLY A 488 5.41 -26.18 -12.48
C GLY A 488 6.72 -26.72 -11.92
N ALA A 489 7.63 -27.14 -12.81
CA ALA A 489 8.98 -27.51 -12.40
C ALA A 489 9.81 -26.26 -12.07
N VAL A 490 10.63 -26.35 -11.02
CA VAL A 490 11.60 -25.33 -10.65
C VAL A 490 13.01 -25.86 -10.85
N SER A 491 13.87 -25.08 -11.48
CA SER A 491 15.27 -25.44 -11.75
C SER A 491 16.20 -24.28 -11.41
N GLN A 492 17.46 -24.59 -11.13
CA GLN A 492 18.49 -23.60 -10.85
C GLN A 492 19.70 -23.78 -11.77
N SER A 493 20.42 -22.68 -12.02
CA SER A 493 21.68 -22.69 -12.74
C SER A 493 22.72 -21.90 -11.97
N GLY A 494 23.88 -22.52 -11.72
CA GLY A 494 25.05 -21.85 -11.14
C GLY A 494 25.05 -21.63 -9.64
N LEU A 495 23.92 -21.74 -8.95
CA LEU A 495 23.85 -21.46 -7.50
C LEU A 495 24.85 -22.31 -6.72
N PRO A 496 25.71 -21.70 -5.86
CA PRO A 496 26.76 -22.41 -5.11
C PRO A 496 26.19 -23.30 -4.01
N VAL A 497 24.95 -23.06 -3.59
CA VAL A 497 24.24 -23.83 -2.58
C VAL A 497 22.87 -24.20 -3.14
N THR A 498 22.46 -25.45 -2.95
CA THR A 498 21.10 -25.90 -3.30
C THR A 498 20.06 -25.04 -2.57
N PRO A 499 19.04 -24.51 -3.26
CA PRO A 499 17.94 -23.81 -2.63
C PRO A 499 17.31 -24.62 -1.49
N GLN A 500 16.92 -23.94 -0.42
CA GLN A 500 16.29 -24.57 0.74
C GLN A 500 14.90 -23.98 0.93
N GLU A 501 13.89 -24.84 0.89
CA GLU A 501 12.51 -24.52 1.19
C GLU A 501 12.17 -25.03 2.57
N ASN A 502 11.71 -24.15 3.46
CA ASN A 502 11.29 -24.48 4.81
C ASN A 502 10.60 -23.27 5.46
N ASP A 503 10.10 -23.46 6.70
CA ASP A 503 9.67 -22.35 7.55
C ASP A 503 10.80 -21.31 7.63
N LEU A 504 10.47 -20.06 7.39
CA LEU A 504 11.45 -18.96 7.35
C LEU A 504 12.24 -18.85 8.66
N ARG A 505 11.59 -19.00 9.82
CA ARG A 505 12.24 -19.02 11.14
C ARG A 505 13.17 -20.20 11.37
N SER A 506 12.93 -21.31 10.67
CA SER A 506 13.81 -22.48 10.74
C SER A 506 15.09 -22.28 9.94
N MET A 507 15.02 -21.49 8.86
CA MET A 507 16.18 -21.16 8.00
C MET A 507 16.95 -19.94 8.52
N ASP A 508 16.26 -18.92 9.01
CA ASP A 508 16.84 -17.71 9.64
C ASP A 508 16.16 -17.41 10.98
N SER A 509 16.88 -17.61 12.06
CA SER A 509 16.42 -17.32 13.42
C SER A 509 16.07 -15.83 13.68
N GLN A 510 16.40 -14.96 12.74
CA GLN A 510 16.05 -13.54 12.77
C GLN A 510 14.90 -13.18 11.81
N SER A 511 14.36 -14.16 11.10
CA SER A 511 13.12 -13.98 10.36
C SER A 511 11.94 -13.81 11.33
N PRO A 512 11.15 -12.74 11.18
CA PRO A 512 9.98 -12.51 12.03
C PRO A 512 8.74 -13.27 11.55
N HIS A 513 8.83 -13.94 10.39
CA HIS A 513 7.68 -14.51 9.69
C HIS A 513 7.34 -15.93 10.13
N LEU A 514 6.03 -16.26 10.12
CA LEU A 514 5.50 -17.59 10.41
C LEU A 514 5.33 -18.45 9.16
N THR A 515 5.38 -17.85 7.98
CA THR A 515 5.24 -18.52 6.70
C THR A 515 6.50 -19.32 6.33
N ALA A 516 6.36 -20.18 5.38
CA ALA A 516 7.49 -20.83 4.71
C ALA A 516 8.02 -19.97 3.55
N GLY A 517 9.15 -20.36 3.01
CA GLY A 517 9.80 -19.65 1.90
C GLY A 517 10.99 -20.39 1.36
N LEU A 518 11.66 -19.77 0.41
CA LEU A 518 12.86 -20.32 -0.25
C LEU A 518 14.08 -19.47 0.05
N SER A 519 15.11 -20.07 0.66
CA SER A 519 16.41 -19.44 0.85
C SER A 519 17.30 -19.64 -0.37
N LEU A 520 17.83 -18.55 -0.90
CA LEU A 520 18.65 -18.50 -2.10
C LEU A 520 19.96 -17.78 -1.83
N ARG A 521 21.06 -18.39 -2.26
CA ARG A 521 22.40 -17.79 -2.23
C ARG A 521 23.06 -17.91 -3.60
N TRP A 522 23.70 -16.83 -4.04
CA TRP A 522 24.46 -16.79 -5.28
C TRP A 522 25.85 -16.20 -5.04
N ASP A 523 26.79 -16.53 -5.90
CA ASP A 523 28.15 -15.99 -5.91
C ASP A 523 28.65 -15.63 -7.32
N ASN A 524 27.73 -15.67 -8.31
CA ASN A 524 28.03 -15.32 -9.69
C ASN A 524 26.87 -14.58 -10.34
N THR A 525 27.18 -13.64 -11.22
CA THR A 525 26.16 -12.86 -11.97
C THR A 525 25.44 -13.65 -13.08
N THR A 526 25.81 -14.91 -13.32
CA THR A 526 25.13 -15.82 -14.25
C THR A 526 24.17 -16.77 -13.57
N ASP A 527 24.09 -16.73 -12.24
CA ASP A 527 23.23 -17.62 -11.46
C ASP A 527 21.76 -17.27 -11.66
N SER A 528 20.89 -18.28 -11.70
CA SER A 528 19.45 -18.12 -11.86
C SER A 528 18.62 -19.19 -11.15
N LEU A 529 17.34 -18.86 -10.95
CA LEU A 529 16.27 -19.77 -10.52
C LEU A 529 15.08 -19.60 -11.45
N ASP A 530 14.61 -20.67 -12.07
CA ASP A 530 13.63 -20.66 -13.13
C ASP A 530 12.39 -21.48 -12.74
N TYR A 531 11.20 -20.85 -12.82
CA TYR A 531 9.90 -21.46 -12.62
C TYR A 531 9.21 -21.69 -13.95
N SER A 532 8.82 -22.93 -14.24
CA SER A 532 7.97 -23.24 -15.40
C SER A 532 6.50 -22.99 -15.06
N ILE A 533 5.77 -22.31 -15.93
CA ILE A 533 4.33 -22.07 -15.77
C ILE A 533 3.57 -23.14 -16.57
N PRO A 534 2.70 -23.97 -15.92
CA PRO A 534 1.93 -24.98 -16.59
C PRO A 534 0.96 -24.40 -17.64
N ALA A 535 0.67 -25.15 -18.69
CA ALA A 535 -0.09 -24.67 -19.85
C ALA A 535 -1.48 -24.07 -19.51
N GLY A 536 -2.12 -24.52 -18.42
CA GLY A 536 -3.43 -24.01 -17.99
C GLY A 536 -3.41 -22.65 -17.29
N GLN A 537 -2.22 -22.18 -16.84
CA GLN A 537 -2.04 -20.97 -16.05
C GLN A 537 -1.16 -19.90 -16.74
N ARG A 538 -0.88 -20.05 -18.03
CA ARG A 538 0.02 -19.18 -18.80
C ARG A 538 -0.59 -17.83 -19.16
N ASP A 539 -1.91 -17.74 -19.19
CA ASP A 539 -2.60 -16.47 -19.47
C ASP A 539 -2.64 -15.61 -18.19
N VAL A 540 -1.67 -14.73 -18.06
CA VAL A 540 -1.57 -13.77 -16.94
C VAL A 540 -2.03 -12.37 -17.34
N SER A 541 -2.62 -12.21 -18.52
CA SER A 541 -3.06 -10.92 -19.07
C SER A 541 -4.17 -10.26 -18.25
N GLY A 542 -4.86 -11.03 -17.41
CA GLY A 542 -5.89 -10.54 -16.48
C GLY A 542 -5.35 -9.83 -15.26
N PHE A 543 -4.06 -9.99 -14.94
CA PHE A 543 -3.40 -9.41 -13.77
C PHE A 543 -2.65 -8.12 -14.11
N GLN A 544 -2.20 -7.39 -13.08
CA GLN A 544 -1.53 -6.10 -13.21
C GLN A 544 -0.05 -6.18 -12.95
N ALA A 545 0.35 -7.04 -12.02
CA ALA A 545 1.72 -7.18 -11.60
C ALA A 545 2.08 -8.64 -11.37
N VAL A 546 3.36 -8.95 -11.49
CA VAL A 546 3.98 -10.07 -10.81
C VAL A 546 4.56 -9.55 -9.49
N SER A 547 4.30 -10.24 -8.39
CA SER A 547 4.78 -9.85 -7.07
C SER A 547 5.38 -11.03 -6.31
N PHE A 548 6.23 -10.71 -5.35
CA PHE A 548 6.79 -11.67 -4.40
C PHE A 548 7.24 -10.95 -3.14
N ARG A 549 7.26 -11.65 -2.01
CA ARG A 549 7.85 -11.18 -0.77
C ARG A 549 9.34 -11.53 -0.77
N VAL A 550 10.16 -10.65 -0.22
CA VAL A 550 11.62 -10.87 -0.18
C VAL A 550 12.25 -10.18 1.03
N SER A 551 13.22 -10.84 1.64
CA SER A 551 14.13 -10.26 2.64
C SER A 551 15.58 -10.55 2.30
N GLN A 552 16.48 -9.71 2.80
CA GLN A 552 17.90 -10.08 2.90
C GLN A 552 18.12 -10.79 4.25
N ARG A 553 18.87 -11.88 4.19
CA ARG A 553 19.30 -12.56 5.42
C ARG A 553 20.32 -11.72 6.16
N VAL A 554 20.03 -11.39 7.42
CA VAL A 554 20.96 -10.65 8.28
C VAL A 554 22.19 -11.49 8.61
N ASN A 555 23.34 -10.85 8.83
CA ASN A 555 24.61 -11.51 9.16
C ASN A 555 25.15 -12.49 8.10
N SER A 556 24.56 -12.55 6.91
CA SER A 556 25.14 -13.32 5.81
C SER A 556 26.43 -12.67 5.30
N ALA A 557 27.48 -13.46 5.13
CA ALA A 557 28.74 -13.00 4.52
C ALA A 557 28.55 -12.57 3.04
N SER A 558 27.47 -13.02 2.40
CA SER A 558 27.12 -12.66 1.02
C SER A 558 26.40 -11.31 0.92
N ASN A 559 25.91 -10.77 2.03
CA ASN A 559 25.16 -9.51 2.07
C ASN A 559 25.99 -8.41 2.73
N PRO A 560 26.52 -7.43 1.99
CA PRO A 560 27.20 -6.29 2.59
C PRO A 560 26.26 -5.49 3.50
N VAL A 561 26.71 -5.20 4.71
CA VAL A 561 25.91 -4.49 5.73
C VAL A 561 25.45 -3.13 5.20
N ASN A 562 24.18 -2.79 5.46
CA ASN A 562 23.53 -1.55 5.01
C ASN A 562 23.50 -1.34 3.49
N GLN A 563 23.63 -2.39 2.70
CA GLN A 563 23.49 -2.30 1.24
C GLN A 563 22.26 -3.08 0.78
N ALA A 564 21.48 -2.44 -0.10
CA ALA A 564 20.37 -3.12 -0.76
C ALA A 564 20.86 -4.20 -1.71
N GLN A 565 20.15 -5.31 -1.79
CA GLN A 565 20.32 -6.31 -2.82
C GLN A 565 19.56 -5.93 -4.09
N ASP A 566 19.93 -6.56 -5.19
CA ASP A 566 19.34 -6.30 -6.49
C ASP A 566 19.40 -7.54 -7.37
N LEU A 567 18.35 -7.74 -8.14
CA LEU A 567 18.24 -8.84 -9.10
C LEU A 567 17.33 -8.44 -10.26
N ARG A 568 17.20 -9.30 -11.26
CA ARG A 568 16.23 -9.16 -12.34
C ARG A 568 15.16 -10.24 -12.23
N LEU A 569 13.92 -9.87 -12.49
CA LEU A 569 12.86 -10.81 -12.76
C LEU A 569 12.58 -10.84 -14.27
N THR A 570 12.62 -12.01 -14.87
CA THR A 570 12.42 -12.21 -16.31
C THR A 570 11.15 -13.01 -16.54
N LEU A 571 10.32 -12.58 -17.48
CA LEU A 571 9.23 -13.38 -18.03
C LEU A 571 9.58 -13.80 -19.45
N THR A 572 9.25 -15.04 -19.81
CA THR A 572 9.42 -15.61 -21.16
C THR A 572 8.10 -16.21 -21.61
N ASP A 573 7.71 -15.96 -22.87
CA ASP A 573 6.50 -16.52 -23.48
C ASP A 573 6.76 -17.81 -24.29
N GLY A 574 5.69 -18.41 -24.80
CA GLY A 574 5.79 -19.63 -25.63
C GLY A 574 6.40 -19.40 -27.01
N GLY A 575 6.51 -18.17 -27.47
CA GLY A 575 7.25 -17.78 -28.68
C GLY A 575 8.76 -17.65 -28.45
N GLY A 576 9.22 -17.71 -27.19
CA GLY A 576 10.60 -17.52 -26.79
C GLY A 576 11.02 -16.06 -26.61
N HIS A 577 10.06 -15.11 -26.66
CA HIS A 577 10.33 -13.71 -26.34
C HIS A 577 10.53 -13.58 -24.84
N SER A 578 11.54 -12.85 -24.42
CA SER A 578 11.83 -12.68 -22.99
C SER A 578 12.24 -11.27 -22.66
N ARG A 579 11.87 -10.83 -21.44
CA ARG A 579 12.27 -9.52 -20.93
C ARG A 579 12.62 -9.60 -19.46
N ALA A 580 13.78 -9.04 -19.11
CA ALA A 580 14.29 -8.93 -17.76
C ALA A 580 14.06 -7.52 -17.20
N ILE A 581 13.42 -7.40 -16.04
CA ILE A 581 13.20 -6.14 -15.33
C ILE A 581 14.08 -6.12 -14.08
N ARG A 582 14.90 -5.10 -13.95
CA ARG A 582 15.77 -4.88 -12.80
C ARG A 582 14.98 -4.30 -11.63
N ILE A 583 15.03 -4.95 -10.46
CA ILE A 583 14.19 -4.61 -9.31
C ILE A 583 14.54 -3.26 -8.71
N SER A 584 15.83 -2.93 -8.55
CA SER A 584 16.25 -1.67 -7.94
C SER A 584 15.77 -0.40 -8.65
N LYS A 585 15.19 -0.54 -9.84
CA LYS A 585 14.57 0.56 -10.58
C LYS A 585 13.10 0.79 -10.22
N LEU A 586 12.48 -0.15 -9.53
CA LEU A 586 11.07 -0.11 -9.12
C LEU A 586 10.91 -0.10 -7.60
N ALA A 587 11.74 -0.87 -6.90
CA ALA A 587 11.69 -1.06 -5.47
C ALA A 587 13.08 -1.36 -4.89
N GLU A 588 13.22 -1.32 -3.59
CA GLU A 588 14.45 -1.67 -2.88
C GLU A 588 14.26 -3.00 -2.15
N ILE A 589 15.23 -3.92 -2.25
CA ILE A 589 15.36 -5.06 -1.34
C ILE A 589 16.30 -4.61 -0.22
N PRO A 590 15.78 -4.15 0.92
CA PRO A 590 16.59 -3.48 1.92
C PRO A 590 17.46 -4.45 2.70
N TYR A 591 18.62 -3.98 3.15
CA TYR A 591 19.32 -4.65 4.25
C TYR A 591 18.52 -4.44 5.54
N PRO A 592 18.38 -5.48 6.41
CA PRO A 592 17.70 -5.38 7.69
C PRO A 592 18.20 -4.19 8.52
N TYR A 593 17.30 -3.48 9.18
CA TYR A 593 17.68 -2.35 10.00
C TYR A 593 18.59 -2.78 11.15
N VAL A 594 19.84 -2.32 11.13
CA VAL A 594 20.81 -2.66 12.16
C VAL A 594 20.55 -1.82 13.40
N ARG A 595 20.29 -2.47 14.53
CA ARG A 595 20.09 -1.85 15.83
C ARG A 595 21.14 -2.34 16.84
N GLY A 596 21.31 -1.59 17.94
CA GLY A 596 22.35 -1.87 18.92
C GLY A 596 22.23 -3.22 19.63
N VAL A 597 21.02 -3.76 19.74
CA VAL A 597 20.78 -5.12 20.25
C VAL A 597 20.65 -6.07 19.06
N ALA A 598 21.72 -6.75 18.71
CA ALA A 598 21.83 -7.54 17.49
C ALA A 598 20.78 -8.67 17.38
N SER A 599 20.36 -9.28 18.50
CA SER A 599 19.30 -10.32 18.50
C SER A 599 17.91 -9.79 18.16
N LEU A 600 17.73 -8.48 18.10
CA LEU A 600 16.48 -7.83 17.78
C LEU A 600 16.45 -7.27 16.34
N VAL A 601 17.50 -7.47 15.56
CA VAL A 601 17.51 -7.19 14.11
C VAL A 601 16.62 -8.20 13.42
N LYS A 602 15.77 -7.74 12.49
CA LYS A 602 14.79 -8.58 11.80
C LYS A 602 15.07 -8.65 10.31
N SER A 603 15.17 -9.88 9.77
CA SER A 603 15.13 -10.16 8.33
C SER A 603 13.69 -10.04 7.84
N ALA A 604 13.15 -8.83 7.92
CA ALA A 604 11.75 -8.56 7.57
C ALA A 604 11.57 -8.50 6.06
N MET A 605 10.55 -9.18 5.54
CA MET A 605 10.20 -9.15 4.13
C MET A 605 9.54 -7.82 3.73
N CYS A 606 9.73 -7.46 2.47
CA CYS A 606 8.91 -6.47 1.77
C CYS A 606 8.32 -7.11 0.51
N THR A 607 7.22 -6.58 0.01
CA THR A 607 6.62 -7.03 -1.24
C THR A 607 7.18 -6.22 -2.39
N ILE A 608 7.74 -6.91 -3.38
CA ILE A 608 8.14 -6.35 -4.66
C ILE A 608 7.00 -6.58 -5.65
N ARG A 609 6.57 -5.52 -6.33
CA ARG A 609 5.53 -5.55 -7.37
C ARG A 609 6.10 -5.00 -8.67
N ILE A 610 6.10 -5.81 -9.72
CA ILE A 610 6.60 -5.42 -11.04
C ILE A 610 5.39 -5.38 -11.98
N PRO A 611 5.06 -4.21 -12.56
CA PRO A 611 3.95 -4.10 -13.49
C PRO A 611 4.13 -5.02 -14.69
N LEU A 612 3.15 -5.88 -15.00
CA LEU A 612 3.18 -6.77 -16.17
C LEU A 612 3.33 -6.00 -17.49
N ALA A 613 2.85 -4.80 -17.50
CA ALA A 613 3.07 -3.88 -18.60
C ALA A 613 4.52 -3.61 -18.94
N ALA A 614 5.42 -3.63 -17.96
CA ALA A 614 6.85 -3.46 -18.22
C ALA A 614 7.42 -4.58 -19.11
N TYR A 615 6.77 -5.75 -19.09
CA TYR A 615 7.14 -6.90 -19.94
C TYR A 615 6.50 -6.86 -21.31
N HIS A 616 5.28 -6.34 -21.42
CA HIS A 616 4.46 -6.38 -22.64
C HIS A 616 4.71 -5.21 -23.58
N ILE A 617 5.32 -4.13 -23.13
CA ILE A 617 5.50 -2.94 -23.98
C ILE A 617 6.51 -3.22 -25.07
N HIS A 618 6.12 -2.97 -26.32
CA HIS A 618 6.97 -3.10 -27.49
C HIS A 618 8.10 -2.08 -27.49
N CYS A 619 9.33 -2.54 -27.64
CA CYS A 619 10.52 -1.72 -27.78
C CYS A 619 11.34 -2.18 -28.98
N PHE A 620 11.90 -1.23 -29.73
CA PHE A 620 12.85 -1.56 -30.81
C PHE A 620 13.96 -2.48 -30.28
N ASN A 621 14.12 -3.63 -30.90
CA ASN A 621 15.11 -4.67 -30.56
C ASN A 621 14.95 -5.32 -29.18
N VAL A 622 13.81 -5.19 -28.52
CA VAL A 622 13.46 -5.94 -27.33
C VAL A 622 12.12 -6.61 -27.56
N ASP A 623 12.08 -7.91 -27.43
CA ASP A 623 10.89 -8.69 -27.67
C ASP A 623 9.79 -8.33 -26.65
N GLN A 624 8.58 -8.18 -27.15
CA GLN A 624 7.38 -8.05 -26.34
C GLN A 624 6.99 -9.43 -25.85
N VAL A 625 6.85 -9.58 -24.53
CA VAL A 625 6.34 -10.83 -23.94
C VAL A 625 4.83 -10.92 -24.16
N ASP A 626 4.36 -12.02 -24.72
CA ASP A 626 2.94 -12.34 -24.81
C ASP A 626 2.43 -12.80 -23.44
N LEU A 627 1.67 -11.91 -22.77
CA LEU A 627 1.10 -12.19 -21.46
C LEU A 627 -0.02 -13.23 -21.48
N THR A 628 -0.49 -13.66 -22.66
CA THR A 628 -1.48 -14.74 -22.78
C THR A 628 -0.83 -16.14 -22.81
N ASP A 629 0.50 -16.23 -22.94
CA ASP A 629 1.24 -17.51 -22.98
C ASP A 629 2.60 -17.42 -22.26
N VAL A 630 2.63 -16.94 -21.03
CA VAL A 630 3.86 -16.89 -20.21
C VAL A 630 4.25 -18.30 -19.78
N THR A 631 5.42 -18.75 -20.23
CA THR A 631 5.92 -20.11 -19.98
C THR A 631 6.91 -20.20 -18.84
N THR A 632 7.66 -19.10 -18.56
CA THR A 632 8.72 -19.11 -17.55
C THR A 632 8.79 -17.78 -16.80
N LEU A 633 8.98 -17.88 -15.49
CA LEU A 633 9.35 -16.80 -14.59
C LEU A 633 10.75 -17.12 -14.05
N SER A 634 11.71 -16.19 -14.18
CA SER A 634 13.11 -16.43 -13.82
C SER A 634 13.67 -15.31 -12.94
N PHE A 635 14.23 -15.68 -11.79
CA PHE A 635 15.07 -14.83 -10.97
C PHE A 635 16.50 -14.90 -11.47
N GLN A 636 17.05 -13.78 -11.93
CA GLN A 636 18.41 -13.67 -12.44
C GLN A 636 19.26 -12.78 -11.53
N PHE A 637 20.35 -13.29 -11.01
CA PHE A 637 21.20 -12.58 -10.04
C PHE A 637 22.28 -11.72 -10.70
N ALA A 638 21.96 -11.12 -11.84
CA ALA A 638 22.88 -10.41 -12.74
C ALA A 638 23.38 -9.05 -12.22
N GLU A 639 22.84 -8.53 -11.13
CA GLU A 639 23.09 -7.15 -10.68
C GLU A 639 24.10 -7.05 -9.53
N LYS A 640 24.26 -8.11 -8.76
CA LYS A 640 25.20 -8.22 -7.64
C LYS A 640 25.96 -9.54 -7.75
N VAL A 641 27.26 -9.50 -7.49
CA VAL A 641 28.10 -10.71 -7.58
C VAL A 641 27.74 -11.72 -6.52
N THR A 642 27.38 -11.25 -5.32
CA THR A 642 27.00 -12.14 -4.21
C THR A 642 25.74 -11.64 -3.53
N GLY A 643 24.96 -12.56 -2.98
CA GLY A 643 23.83 -12.25 -2.13
C GLY A 643 23.22 -13.50 -1.52
N GLU A 644 22.44 -13.29 -0.47
CA GLU A 644 21.61 -14.31 0.17
C GLU A 644 20.28 -13.67 0.57
N ILE A 645 19.19 -14.19 0.02
CA ILE A 645 17.83 -13.71 0.25
C ILE A 645 16.91 -14.87 0.60
N GLU A 646 15.79 -14.52 1.18
CA GLU A 646 14.62 -15.39 1.34
C GLU A 646 13.49 -14.82 0.52
N ILE A 647 12.78 -15.65 -0.25
CA ILE A 647 11.61 -15.28 -1.04
C ILE A 647 10.40 -16.07 -0.59
N ASP A 648 9.22 -15.48 -0.75
CA ASP A 648 7.94 -16.05 -0.40
C ASP A 648 6.83 -15.47 -1.29
N SER A 649 5.70 -16.17 -1.40
CA SER A 649 4.47 -15.69 -2.04
C SER A 649 4.69 -15.13 -3.45
N ILE A 650 5.27 -15.93 -4.35
CA ILE A 650 5.41 -15.56 -5.76
C ILE A 650 4.04 -15.67 -6.43
N GLN A 651 3.54 -14.57 -7.02
CA GLN A 651 2.18 -14.54 -7.55
C GLN A 651 1.99 -13.51 -8.66
N PHE A 652 1.00 -13.73 -9.52
CA PHE A 652 0.42 -12.70 -10.37
C PHE A 652 -0.77 -12.08 -9.62
N THR A 653 -0.90 -10.75 -9.60
CA THR A 653 -1.82 -10.04 -8.70
C THR A 653 -2.39 -8.77 -9.33
N ASN A 654 -3.47 -8.26 -8.78
CA ASN A 654 -4.13 -7.01 -9.17
C ASN A 654 -3.70 -5.78 -8.38
#